data_4ec882d5e3611e30a8db71e48ac6fc7c
#
_entry.id   4ec882d5e3611e30a8db71e48ac6fc7c
#
_cell.length_a   1.000
_cell.length_b   1.000
_cell.length_c   1.000
_cell.angle_alpha   90.00
_cell.angle_beta   90.00
_cell.angle_gamma   90.00
#
_symmetry.space_group_name_H-M   'P 1'
#
loop_
_entity.id
_entity.type
_entity.pdbx_description
1 polymer ?
#
loop_
_entity_poly.entity_id
_entity_poly.type
_entity_poly.pdbx_seq_one_letter_code
_entity_poly.pdbx_strand_id
1 'polypeptide(L)'
;MRWMRYVKIALVNTVGALVGIIWIPVPQAVAQPSLLKQSNSEVSVLETIKSINNNIKIPKKVSSLPELYQIRDKLQVELDKVSQMPNIQEVREPWQYQFQVRQYEKTLKDFRRVEAKIIKEEKAAQSWKQAMSIATNAVAKGKKTGANYQTWQEAENLWLDAIDSLRQIPQDSLMTDKAIEKMIEYQGYLAVACYEKVIAARKWAENTENNTNTQTTNSSPIAYSLSPGFTIYGDTNRDGEVDEADKSGREKWSLSEGALMLFNNDDDNGDLIPDWRDRDVNGESDTEDLAIVNIQLAESYRDAQIYISTDTDVTSYINVFQKIESGWQPVDISGTEALIPREKIILGVEAKQFADRNWKGVVNLKAIAEKNGRQIASDSIQIGVVPWLMSPNTAPVKELHVSDRGLANQEFINKIREIIEKTGATAKINPGGTTWMQDTKEIGYVQFPSEGKTRNMNVALKANRPGENDQYSRSLLKENFGWFEVGKPRQLDPLNRWADAYGNLEVTPPLPGYPMGRVYYGKAGEVGMNPDIIDFIKAQKIQGPPVDIDTSWLMIRHVDEIISFIPSKFGKPLMLIVSPEAGVKLLEELNQQGYGQAAINRGLSTQTTVRAALKNPKLIQHNLYLQREKLNPLIEKLKQEFNLSDDQIIQVPAMFGYSGYSWWPNMVNSVVINGELLVSNPGGALINGRDYTQEKFRRLMADSSLNINFMDDRYYQELRGSVHDATNTTRLGKNNPFWESLSDNISEFKAQSLDMADMR
;
A
#
# COMPACT_ATOMS: atom_id res chain seq x y z
N MET A 1 -41.83 15.15 13.92
CA MET A 1 -41.86 16.32 13.01
C MET A 1 -40.50 16.92 12.65
N ARG A 2 -39.52 17.04 13.53
CA ARG A 2 -38.15 17.52 13.17
C ARG A 2 -37.37 16.56 12.29
N TRP A 3 -37.53 15.27 12.46
CA TRP A 3 -36.83 14.22 11.70
C TRP A 3 -37.27 14.15 10.23
N MET A 4 -38.56 14.40 9.93
CA MET A 4 -39.06 14.42 8.56
C MET A 4 -38.51 15.58 7.71
N ARG A 5 -38.10 16.71 8.30
CA ARG A 5 -37.46 17.81 7.55
C ARG A 5 -36.06 17.46 7.04
N TYR A 6 -35.31 16.64 7.80
CA TYR A 6 -33.96 16.21 7.40
C TYR A 6 -33.97 15.20 6.26
N VAL A 7 -34.95 14.30 6.23
CA VAL A 7 -35.08 13.33 5.13
C VAL A 7 -35.43 14.03 3.80
N LYS A 8 -36.27 15.07 3.85
CA LYS A 8 -36.62 15.84 2.65
C LYS A 8 -35.50 16.69 2.11
N ILE A 9 -34.62 17.23 2.96
CA ILE A 9 -33.41 17.99 2.56
C ILE A 9 -32.30 17.06 2.03
N ALA A 10 -32.12 15.90 2.61
CA ALA A 10 -31.16 14.91 2.13
C ALA A 10 -31.53 14.32 0.75
N LEU A 11 -32.84 14.11 0.49
CA LEU A 11 -33.33 13.62 -0.81
C LEU A 11 -33.15 14.65 -1.94
N VAL A 12 -33.43 15.93 -1.66
CA VAL A 12 -33.29 17.01 -2.66
C VAL A 12 -31.82 17.33 -2.95
N ASN A 13 -30.96 17.31 -1.94
CA ASN A 13 -29.52 17.57 -2.13
C ASN A 13 -28.76 16.43 -2.81
N THR A 14 -29.24 15.18 -2.69
CA THR A 14 -28.56 14.03 -3.32
C THR A 14 -28.91 13.91 -4.81
N VAL A 15 -30.07 14.34 -5.23
CA VAL A 15 -30.47 14.38 -6.65
C VAL A 15 -29.85 15.59 -7.38
N GLY A 16 -29.69 16.72 -6.68
CA GLY A 16 -29.08 17.94 -7.26
C GLY A 16 -27.56 17.86 -7.47
N ALA A 17 -26.85 16.98 -6.75
CA ALA A 17 -25.40 16.84 -6.84
C ALA A 17 -24.92 15.92 -7.98
N LEU A 18 -25.82 15.15 -8.59
CA LEU A 18 -25.49 14.19 -9.66
C LEU A 18 -25.92 14.64 -11.06
N VAL A 19 -26.68 15.73 -11.17
CA VAL A 19 -27.05 16.32 -12.46
C VAL A 19 -26.48 17.74 -12.49
N GLY A 20 -25.28 17.87 -12.96
CA GLY A 20 -24.70 19.15 -13.31
C GLY A 20 -25.57 19.86 -14.35
N ILE A 21 -26.15 21.01 -13.94
CA ILE A 21 -26.66 22.07 -14.78
C ILE A 21 -27.89 21.73 -15.63
N ILE A 22 -29.05 21.96 -15.07
CA ILE A 22 -30.13 22.74 -15.72
C ILE A 22 -31.01 23.30 -14.58
N TRP A 23 -30.92 24.59 -14.33
CA TRP A 23 -31.84 25.34 -13.50
C TRP A 23 -33.13 25.63 -14.33
N ILE A 24 -34.24 25.07 -13.92
CA ILE A 24 -35.57 25.51 -14.37
C ILE A 24 -36.31 26.04 -13.12
N PRO A 25 -36.80 27.28 -13.10
CA PRO A 25 -37.49 27.83 -11.95
C PRO A 25 -38.87 27.21 -11.83
N VAL A 26 -39.23 26.78 -10.61
CA VAL A 26 -40.56 26.29 -10.25
C VAL A 26 -41.44 27.49 -9.92
N PRO A 27 -42.62 27.66 -10.54
CA PRO A 27 -43.57 28.70 -10.16
C PRO A 27 -44.26 28.37 -8.82
N GLN A 28 -44.32 29.35 -7.94
CA GLN A 28 -45.15 29.31 -6.76
C GLN A 28 -46.64 29.42 -7.19
N ALA A 29 -47.41 28.40 -6.92
CA ALA A 29 -48.88 28.49 -6.97
C ALA A 29 -49.46 28.28 -5.57
N VAL A 30 -50.12 29.32 -5.08
CA VAL A 30 -50.97 29.31 -3.90
C VAL A 30 -52.29 28.66 -4.31
N ALA A 31 -52.74 27.62 -3.62
CA ALA A 31 -54.08 27.08 -3.79
C ALA A 31 -54.81 26.95 -2.43
N GLN A 32 -55.98 27.52 -2.37
CA GLN A 32 -56.97 27.39 -1.31
C GLN A 32 -57.72 26.04 -1.38
N PRO A 33 -58.30 25.54 -0.29
CA PRO A 33 -58.87 24.21 -0.22
C PRO A 33 -60.31 24.16 -0.73
N SER A 34 -60.63 23.18 -1.55
CA SER A 34 -62.00 22.76 -1.82
C SER A 34 -62.21 21.28 -1.50
N LEU A 35 -63.26 21.02 -0.79
CA LEU A 35 -63.75 19.76 -0.25
C LEU A 35 -64.28 18.78 -1.33
N LEU A 36 -64.15 17.48 -1.04
CA LEU A 36 -64.93 16.35 -1.56
C LEU A 36 -64.51 15.74 -2.93
N LYS A 37 -63.75 14.63 -2.85
CA LYS A 37 -64.13 13.31 -3.41
C LYS A 37 -63.18 12.24 -2.94
N GLN A 38 -63.55 11.55 -1.88
CA GLN A 38 -62.91 10.31 -1.41
C GLN A 38 -63.51 9.14 -2.17
N SER A 39 -62.73 8.33 -2.82
CA SER A 39 -62.76 6.88 -3.04
C SER A 39 -61.96 6.35 -4.23
N ASN A 40 -61.57 7.21 -5.21
CA ASN A 40 -60.86 6.71 -6.40
C ASN A 40 -59.34 6.88 -6.36
N SER A 41 -58.79 7.62 -5.37
CA SER A 41 -57.32 7.85 -5.30
C SER A 41 -56.58 6.71 -4.67
N GLU A 42 -57.13 5.98 -3.72
CA GLU A 42 -56.45 4.86 -3.03
C GLU A 42 -56.28 3.63 -3.92
N VAL A 43 -57.29 3.32 -4.75
CA VAL A 43 -57.23 2.21 -5.73
C VAL A 43 -56.18 2.53 -6.81
N SER A 44 -56.11 3.77 -7.27
CA SER A 44 -55.18 4.24 -8.27
C SER A 44 -53.71 4.17 -7.79
N VAL A 45 -53.42 4.51 -6.53
CA VAL A 45 -52.09 4.42 -5.94
C VAL A 45 -51.64 2.97 -5.79
N LEU A 46 -52.50 2.08 -5.32
CA LEU A 46 -52.22 0.65 -5.18
C LEU A 46 -52.02 -0.05 -6.54
N GLU A 47 -52.81 0.34 -7.56
CA GLU A 47 -52.63 -0.17 -8.92
C GLU A 47 -51.34 0.35 -9.58
N THR A 48 -50.98 1.59 -9.36
CA THR A 48 -49.69 2.16 -9.81
C THR A 48 -48.52 1.48 -9.14
N ILE A 49 -48.57 1.21 -7.83
CA ILE A 49 -47.54 0.49 -7.08
C ILE A 49 -47.39 -0.95 -7.57
N LYS A 50 -48.51 -1.64 -7.87
CA LYS A 50 -48.50 -2.98 -8.45
C LYS A 50 -47.89 -3.00 -9.86
N SER A 51 -48.16 -1.97 -10.67
CA SER A 51 -47.59 -1.84 -12.02
C SER A 51 -46.09 -1.60 -12.00
N ILE A 52 -45.59 -0.82 -11.05
CA ILE A 52 -44.15 -0.57 -10.84
C ILE A 52 -43.40 -1.88 -10.51
N ASN A 53 -44.00 -2.75 -9.69
CA ASN A 53 -43.40 -4.02 -9.27
C ASN A 53 -43.23 -5.06 -10.38
N ASN A 54 -44.07 -4.97 -11.45
CA ASN A 54 -44.12 -6.00 -12.49
C ASN A 54 -43.34 -5.66 -13.77
N ASN A 55 -42.91 -4.40 -13.95
CA ASN A 55 -42.52 -3.92 -15.27
C ASN A 55 -41.00 -3.82 -15.53
N ILE A 56 -40.13 -3.90 -14.51
CA ILE A 56 -38.70 -3.84 -14.76
C ILE A 56 -37.97 -4.99 -14.07
N LYS A 57 -37.69 -6.05 -14.83
CA LYS A 57 -36.69 -7.06 -14.48
C LYS A 57 -35.37 -6.64 -15.12
N ILE A 58 -34.41 -6.21 -14.30
CA ILE A 58 -33.03 -6.04 -14.80
C ILE A 58 -32.53 -7.43 -15.20
N PRO A 59 -32.13 -7.65 -16.46
CA PRO A 59 -31.61 -8.92 -16.90
C PRO A 59 -30.41 -9.31 -16.06
N LYS A 60 -30.27 -10.60 -15.72
CA LYS A 60 -29.06 -11.11 -15.03
C LYS A 60 -27.80 -10.94 -15.89
N LYS A 61 -27.94 -10.89 -17.21
CA LYS A 61 -26.86 -10.70 -18.17
C LYS A 61 -27.29 -9.60 -19.15
N VAL A 62 -26.50 -8.54 -19.22
CA VAL A 62 -26.64 -7.45 -20.20
C VAL A 62 -25.52 -7.62 -21.21
N SER A 63 -25.85 -7.49 -22.50
CA SER A 63 -24.94 -7.82 -23.60
C SER A 63 -24.35 -6.60 -24.33
N SER A 64 -24.93 -5.40 -24.13
CA SER A 64 -24.47 -4.21 -24.83
C SER A 64 -24.74 -2.90 -24.08
N LEU A 65 -23.98 -1.86 -24.41
CA LEU A 65 -24.16 -0.52 -23.88
C LEU A 65 -25.53 0.10 -24.26
N PRO A 66 -26.06 -0.04 -25.50
CA PRO A 66 -27.41 0.39 -25.83
C PRO A 66 -28.52 -0.26 -24.97
N GLU A 67 -28.35 -1.53 -24.60
CA GLU A 67 -29.28 -2.22 -23.71
C GLU A 67 -29.26 -1.60 -22.30
N LEU A 68 -28.08 -1.19 -21.81
CA LEU A 68 -27.97 -0.47 -20.52
C LEU A 68 -28.70 0.87 -20.55
N TYR A 69 -28.60 1.64 -21.63
CA TYR A 69 -29.33 2.89 -21.79
C TYR A 69 -30.85 2.66 -21.75
N GLN A 70 -31.35 1.66 -22.46
CA GLN A 70 -32.78 1.32 -22.43
C GLN A 70 -33.27 0.93 -21.02
N ILE A 71 -32.46 0.21 -20.25
CA ILE A 71 -32.79 -0.16 -18.86
C ILE A 71 -32.79 1.10 -17.98
N ARG A 72 -31.79 1.97 -18.11
CA ARG A 72 -31.71 3.25 -17.40
C ARG A 72 -32.96 4.11 -17.66
N ASP A 73 -33.33 4.27 -18.92
CA ASP A 73 -34.45 5.13 -19.31
C ASP A 73 -35.79 4.59 -18.78
N LYS A 74 -35.97 3.26 -18.76
CA LYS A 74 -37.13 2.63 -18.11
C LYS A 74 -37.16 2.87 -16.59
N LEU A 75 -35.98 2.76 -15.92
CA LEU A 75 -35.87 3.02 -14.49
C LEU A 75 -36.12 4.49 -14.17
N GLN A 76 -35.69 5.43 -15.04
CA GLN A 76 -35.96 6.85 -14.89
C GLN A 76 -37.48 7.15 -14.97
N VAL A 77 -38.18 6.57 -15.94
CA VAL A 77 -39.64 6.73 -16.06
C VAL A 77 -40.36 6.24 -14.80
N GLU A 78 -39.90 5.15 -14.17
CA GLU A 78 -40.50 4.67 -12.93
C GLU A 78 -40.15 5.56 -11.72
N LEU A 79 -38.98 6.12 -11.66
CA LEU A 79 -38.61 7.12 -10.64
C LEU A 79 -39.47 8.38 -10.76
N ASP A 80 -39.71 8.85 -11.98
CA ASP A 80 -40.52 10.02 -12.25
C ASP A 80 -41.98 9.79 -11.83
N LYS A 81 -42.56 8.60 -12.08
CA LYS A 81 -43.91 8.24 -11.61
C LYS A 81 -43.98 8.27 -10.08
N VAL A 82 -43.02 7.79 -9.37
CA VAL A 82 -42.97 7.81 -7.90
C VAL A 82 -42.83 9.24 -7.39
N SER A 83 -42.06 10.10 -8.05
CA SER A 83 -41.90 11.51 -7.67
C SER A 83 -43.17 12.35 -7.83
N GLN A 84 -44.08 11.92 -8.70
CA GLN A 84 -45.36 12.58 -8.96
C GLN A 84 -46.53 12.11 -8.05
N MET A 85 -46.25 11.12 -7.17
CA MET A 85 -47.26 10.63 -6.22
C MET A 85 -47.65 11.70 -5.17
N PRO A 86 -48.93 11.73 -4.73
CA PRO A 86 -49.44 12.74 -3.78
C PRO A 86 -48.65 12.77 -2.47
N ASN A 87 -48.62 13.94 -1.86
CA ASN A 87 -47.82 14.24 -0.68
C ASN A 87 -48.27 13.38 0.53
N ILE A 88 -47.30 12.88 1.26
CA ILE A 88 -47.32 11.95 2.40
C ILE A 88 -48.37 12.32 3.50
N GLN A 89 -48.82 13.56 3.57
CA GLN A 89 -49.79 14.00 4.56
C GLN A 89 -51.22 13.45 4.33
N GLU A 90 -51.48 12.85 3.15
CA GLU A 90 -52.80 12.30 2.77
C GLU A 90 -52.87 10.76 2.93
N VAL A 91 -51.78 10.07 3.28
CA VAL A 91 -51.78 8.61 3.44
C VAL A 91 -52.17 8.24 4.88
N ARG A 92 -53.35 7.64 5.05
CA ARG A 92 -53.88 7.26 6.36
C ARG A 92 -53.17 6.10 7.06
N GLU A 93 -52.45 5.23 6.31
CA GLU A 93 -51.83 4.01 6.84
C GLU A 93 -50.32 4.06 6.77
N PRO A 94 -49.59 4.02 7.92
CA PRO A 94 -48.11 4.11 7.97
C PRO A 94 -47.37 3.04 7.18
N TRP A 95 -47.95 1.84 6.99
CA TRP A 95 -47.33 0.74 6.26
C TRP A 95 -47.30 0.97 4.73
N GLN A 96 -48.30 1.64 4.18
CA GLN A 96 -48.36 2.00 2.76
C GLN A 96 -47.26 2.98 2.40
N TYR A 97 -47.00 3.95 3.26
CA TYR A 97 -45.89 4.88 3.13
C TYR A 97 -44.53 4.19 3.17
N GLN A 98 -44.31 3.32 4.16
CA GLN A 98 -43.06 2.57 4.27
C GLN A 98 -42.82 1.67 3.05
N PHE A 99 -43.86 1.08 2.49
CA PHE A 99 -43.79 0.30 1.27
C PHE A 99 -43.37 1.14 0.06
N GLN A 100 -43.95 2.32 -0.12
CA GLN A 100 -43.60 3.27 -1.19
C GLN A 100 -42.13 3.73 -1.08
N VAL A 101 -41.71 4.10 0.11
CA VAL A 101 -40.29 4.48 0.36
C VAL A 101 -39.36 3.36 0.00
N ARG A 102 -39.62 2.13 0.41
CA ARG A 102 -38.77 0.96 0.08
C ARG A 102 -38.72 0.68 -1.42
N GLN A 103 -39.85 0.85 -2.13
CA GLN A 103 -39.87 0.67 -3.59
C GLN A 103 -39.07 1.76 -4.30
N TYR A 104 -39.24 3.02 -3.89
CA TYR A 104 -38.43 4.12 -4.41
C TYR A 104 -36.92 3.90 -4.16
N GLU A 105 -36.54 3.58 -2.93
CA GLU A 105 -35.16 3.30 -2.57
C GLU A 105 -34.57 2.15 -3.38
N LYS A 106 -35.34 1.09 -3.59
CA LYS A 106 -34.93 -0.03 -4.43
C LYS A 106 -34.73 0.39 -5.90
N THR A 107 -35.69 1.10 -6.48
CA THR A 107 -35.59 1.57 -7.88
C THR A 107 -34.44 2.55 -8.04
N LEU A 108 -34.23 3.46 -7.08
CA LEU A 108 -33.12 4.39 -7.06
C LEU A 108 -31.77 3.67 -6.95
N LYS A 109 -31.69 2.61 -6.13
CA LYS A 109 -30.50 1.77 -6.02
C LYS A 109 -30.19 1.06 -7.34
N ASP A 110 -31.21 0.51 -7.99
CA ASP A 110 -31.07 -0.16 -9.27
C ASP A 110 -30.68 0.83 -10.38
N PHE A 111 -31.26 2.04 -10.40
CA PHE A 111 -30.89 3.12 -11.31
C PHE A 111 -29.41 3.50 -11.16
N ARG A 112 -28.97 3.78 -9.93
CA ARG A 112 -27.55 4.11 -9.64
C ARG A 112 -26.60 3.00 -10.06
N ARG A 113 -27.01 1.75 -9.90
CA ARG A 113 -26.21 0.58 -10.32
C ARG A 113 -26.07 0.52 -11.85
N VAL A 114 -27.15 0.80 -12.57
CA VAL A 114 -27.12 0.83 -14.05
C VAL A 114 -26.30 2.02 -14.56
N GLU A 115 -26.47 3.20 -13.98
CA GLU A 115 -25.69 4.40 -14.29
C GLU A 115 -24.18 4.16 -14.09
N ALA A 116 -23.79 3.61 -12.95
CA ALA A 116 -22.40 3.28 -12.68
C ALA A 116 -21.83 2.29 -13.71
N LYS A 117 -22.65 1.34 -14.18
CA LYS A 117 -22.24 0.40 -15.22
C LYS A 117 -22.13 1.08 -16.59
N ILE A 118 -23.01 2.01 -16.92
CA ILE A 118 -22.93 2.81 -18.16
C ILE A 118 -21.63 3.61 -18.19
N ILE A 119 -21.33 4.38 -17.15
CA ILE A 119 -20.09 5.19 -17.03
C ILE A 119 -18.85 4.31 -17.25
N LYS A 120 -18.85 3.12 -16.69
CA LYS A 120 -17.78 2.15 -16.84
C LYS A 120 -17.62 1.65 -18.26
N GLU A 121 -18.73 1.29 -18.93
CA GLU A 121 -18.69 0.83 -20.33
C GLU A 121 -18.36 1.95 -21.31
N GLU A 122 -18.76 3.19 -21.04
CA GLU A 122 -18.36 4.36 -21.81
C GLU A 122 -16.84 4.59 -21.73
N LYS A 123 -16.28 4.48 -20.50
CA LYS A 123 -14.83 4.58 -20.30
C LYS A 123 -14.08 3.44 -21.04
N ALA A 124 -14.61 2.23 -20.97
CA ALA A 124 -14.04 1.09 -21.72
C ALA A 124 -14.06 1.33 -23.23
N ALA A 125 -15.17 1.85 -23.77
CA ALA A 125 -15.28 2.19 -25.19
C ALA A 125 -14.31 3.32 -25.59
N GLN A 126 -14.08 4.30 -24.74
CA GLN A 126 -13.09 5.36 -24.96
C GLN A 126 -11.66 4.80 -25.00
N SER A 127 -11.27 3.98 -24.04
CA SER A 127 -9.95 3.33 -23.98
C SER A 127 -9.73 2.43 -25.21
N TRP A 128 -10.75 1.69 -25.63
CA TRP A 128 -10.71 0.91 -26.86
C TRP A 128 -10.44 1.79 -28.09
N LYS A 129 -11.20 2.88 -28.25
CA LYS A 129 -11.04 3.81 -29.40
C LYS A 129 -9.63 4.43 -29.42
N GLN A 130 -9.11 4.80 -28.26
CA GLN A 130 -7.77 5.32 -28.11
C GLN A 130 -6.72 4.28 -28.55
N ALA A 131 -6.81 3.06 -28.06
CA ALA A 131 -5.92 1.97 -28.43
C ALA A 131 -5.91 1.71 -29.94
N MET A 132 -7.09 1.69 -30.59
CA MET A 132 -7.19 1.51 -32.05
C MET A 132 -6.52 2.65 -32.82
N SER A 133 -6.68 3.89 -32.35
CA SER A 133 -6.05 5.06 -32.97
C SER A 133 -4.52 5.00 -32.88
N ILE A 134 -3.99 4.68 -31.70
CA ILE A 134 -2.54 4.56 -31.47
C ILE A 134 -1.97 3.40 -32.31
N ALA A 135 -2.63 2.25 -32.32
CA ALA A 135 -2.22 1.09 -33.12
C ALA A 135 -2.16 1.40 -34.60
N THR A 136 -3.09 2.21 -35.12
CA THR A 136 -3.07 2.67 -36.52
C THR A 136 -1.81 3.47 -36.84
N ASN A 137 -1.39 4.34 -35.92
CA ASN A 137 -0.15 5.10 -36.03
C ASN A 137 1.09 4.19 -35.96
N ALA A 138 1.09 3.19 -35.08
CA ALA A 138 2.17 2.21 -34.99
C ALA A 138 2.35 1.43 -36.32
N VAL A 139 1.25 0.97 -36.93
CA VAL A 139 1.28 0.30 -38.24
C VAL A 139 1.83 1.24 -39.33
N ALA A 140 1.44 2.50 -39.33
CA ALA A 140 1.92 3.49 -40.31
C ALA A 140 3.45 3.70 -40.18
N LYS A 141 3.99 3.70 -38.96
CA LYS A 141 5.45 3.77 -38.75
C LYS A 141 6.16 2.52 -39.28
N GLY A 142 5.69 1.32 -38.95
CA GLY A 142 6.29 0.05 -39.40
C GLY A 142 6.21 -0.19 -40.91
N LYS A 143 5.24 0.41 -41.62
CA LYS A 143 5.11 0.32 -43.07
C LYS A 143 5.99 1.32 -43.87
N LYS A 144 6.69 2.22 -43.17
CA LYS A 144 7.52 3.23 -43.82
C LYS A 144 8.73 2.56 -44.51
N THR A 145 8.83 2.72 -45.84
CA THR A 145 9.94 2.17 -46.62
C THR A 145 11.27 2.77 -46.11
N GLY A 146 12.25 1.92 -45.79
CA GLY A 146 13.55 2.37 -45.28
C GLY A 146 13.52 2.78 -43.81
N ALA A 147 12.60 2.24 -43.02
CA ALA A 147 12.52 2.50 -41.57
C ALA A 147 13.87 2.22 -40.89
N ASN A 148 14.38 3.21 -40.21
CA ASN A 148 15.62 3.14 -39.42
C ASN A 148 15.32 2.78 -37.95
N TYR A 149 16.37 2.69 -37.12
CA TYR A 149 16.27 2.39 -35.70
C TYR A 149 15.24 3.29 -34.98
N GLN A 150 15.30 4.61 -35.20
CA GLN A 150 14.39 5.55 -34.54
C GLN A 150 12.92 5.34 -34.95
N THR A 151 12.67 5.05 -36.25
CA THR A 151 11.33 4.76 -36.74
C THR A 151 10.74 3.51 -36.07
N TRP A 152 11.55 2.46 -35.86
CA TRP A 152 11.12 1.25 -35.19
C TRP A 152 10.98 1.45 -33.68
N GLN A 153 11.80 2.29 -33.05
CA GLN A 153 11.64 2.69 -31.65
C GLN A 153 10.31 3.44 -31.43
N GLU A 154 9.96 4.36 -32.33
CA GLU A 154 8.67 5.05 -32.30
C GLU A 154 7.49 4.07 -32.47
N ALA A 155 7.63 3.08 -33.38
CA ALA A 155 6.61 2.05 -33.55
C ALA A 155 6.44 1.16 -32.31
N GLU A 156 7.55 0.77 -31.68
CA GLU A 156 7.56 0.02 -30.40
C GLU A 156 6.82 0.78 -29.31
N ASN A 157 7.13 2.06 -29.08
CA ASN A 157 6.48 2.90 -28.08
C ASN A 157 4.97 3.01 -28.35
N LEU A 158 4.56 3.21 -29.60
CA LEU A 158 3.15 3.26 -29.97
C LEU A 158 2.43 1.92 -29.71
N TRP A 159 3.08 0.77 -29.92
CA TRP A 159 2.48 -0.53 -29.57
C TRP A 159 2.32 -0.70 -28.07
N LEU A 160 3.28 -0.26 -27.27
CA LEU A 160 3.18 -0.25 -25.80
C LEU A 160 2.02 0.64 -25.35
N ASP A 161 1.91 1.86 -25.85
CA ASP A 161 0.82 2.80 -25.54
C ASP A 161 -0.57 2.24 -25.92
N ALA A 162 -0.67 1.55 -27.06
CA ALA A 162 -1.89 0.89 -27.49
C ALA A 162 -2.30 -0.25 -26.54
N ILE A 163 -1.34 -1.08 -26.12
CA ILE A 163 -1.56 -2.15 -25.15
C ILE A 163 -1.99 -1.56 -23.79
N ASP A 164 -1.34 -0.51 -23.34
CA ASP A 164 -1.67 0.15 -22.07
C ASP A 164 -3.05 0.81 -22.11
N SER A 165 -3.46 1.35 -23.24
CA SER A 165 -4.84 1.84 -23.42
C SER A 165 -5.86 0.71 -23.31
N LEU A 166 -5.58 -0.49 -23.82
CA LEU A 166 -6.45 -1.67 -23.67
C LEU A 166 -6.47 -2.19 -22.23
N ARG A 167 -5.35 -2.12 -21.50
CA ARG A 167 -5.27 -2.50 -20.08
C ARG A 167 -6.13 -1.63 -19.17
N GLN A 168 -6.45 -0.41 -19.60
CA GLN A 168 -7.36 0.47 -18.85
C GLN A 168 -8.84 0.04 -18.93
N ILE A 169 -9.17 -0.92 -19.79
CA ILE A 169 -10.52 -1.48 -19.87
C ILE A 169 -10.77 -2.35 -18.64
N PRO A 170 -11.80 -2.05 -17.82
CA PRO A 170 -12.08 -2.81 -16.61
C PRO A 170 -12.37 -4.28 -16.90
N GLN A 171 -11.85 -5.19 -16.07
CA GLN A 171 -11.96 -6.64 -16.26
C GLN A 171 -13.39 -7.20 -16.31
N ASP A 172 -14.37 -6.48 -15.75
CA ASP A 172 -15.77 -6.82 -15.77
C ASP A 172 -16.59 -5.96 -16.77
N SER A 173 -15.91 -5.32 -17.74
CA SER A 173 -16.53 -4.65 -18.87
C SER A 173 -17.04 -5.67 -19.90
N LEU A 174 -18.05 -5.27 -20.68
CA LEU A 174 -18.54 -6.02 -21.83
C LEU A 174 -17.48 -6.16 -22.95
N MET A 175 -16.41 -5.35 -22.88
CA MET A 175 -15.32 -5.34 -23.85
C MET A 175 -14.09 -6.14 -23.43
N THR A 176 -14.08 -6.73 -22.24
CA THR A 176 -12.90 -7.40 -21.65
C THR A 176 -12.31 -8.47 -22.56
N ASP A 177 -13.11 -9.42 -23.01
CA ASP A 177 -12.63 -10.53 -23.85
C ASP A 177 -12.00 -10.02 -25.14
N LYS A 178 -12.66 -9.05 -25.80
CA LYS A 178 -12.13 -8.42 -27.01
C LYS A 178 -10.84 -7.63 -26.76
N ALA A 179 -10.74 -6.99 -25.57
CA ALA A 179 -9.53 -6.27 -25.20
C ALA A 179 -8.35 -7.23 -24.98
N ILE A 180 -8.58 -8.37 -24.36
CA ILE A 180 -7.56 -9.40 -24.16
C ILE A 180 -7.09 -9.95 -25.52
N GLU A 181 -8.00 -10.31 -26.41
CA GLU A 181 -7.64 -10.77 -27.77
C GLU A 181 -6.80 -9.74 -28.52
N LYS A 182 -7.18 -8.44 -28.44
CA LYS A 182 -6.42 -7.36 -29.07
C LYS A 182 -5.06 -7.11 -28.41
N MET A 183 -4.95 -7.25 -27.11
CA MET A 183 -3.64 -7.14 -26.43
C MET A 183 -2.68 -8.22 -26.91
N ILE A 184 -3.14 -9.46 -27.05
CA ILE A 184 -2.33 -10.57 -27.56
C ILE A 184 -1.88 -10.28 -29.01
N GLU A 185 -2.77 -9.78 -29.86
CA GLU A 185 -2.44 -9.39 -31.22
C GLU A 185 -1.37 -8.27 -31.24
N TYR A 186 -1.52 -7.24 -30.40
CA TYR A 186 -0.58 -6.12 -30.33
C TYR A 186 0.77 -6.50 -29.73
N GLN A 187 0.81 -7.45 -28.79
CA GLN A 187 2.07 -8.03 -28.31
C GLN A 187 2.84 -8.73 -29.43
N GLY A 188 2.15 -9.39 -30.35
CA GLY A 188 2.77 -9.93 -31.56
C GLY A 188 3.41 -8.84 -32.45
N TYR A 189 2.72 -7.74 -32.67
CA TYR A 189 3.27 -6.62 -33.47
C TYR A 189 4.39 -5.87 -32.73
N LEU A 190 4.30 -5.76 -31.41
CA LEU A 190 5.37 -5.23 -30.57
C LEU A 190 6.65 -6.07 -30.72
N ALA A 191 6.54 -7.39 -30.68
CA ALA A 191 7.68 -8.29 -30.86
C ALA A 191 8.33 -8.10 -32.25
N VAL A 192 7.52 -7.89 -33.30
CA VAL A 192 8.05 -7.57 -34.64
C VAL A 192 8.76 -6.23 -34.63
N ALA A 193 8.21 -5.19 -34.02
CA ALA A 193 8.84 -3.86 -33.97
C ALA A 193 10.19 -3.93 -33.22
N CYS A 194 10.27 -4.65 -32.10
CA CYS A 194 11.50 -4.89 -31.36
C CYS A 194 12.55 -5.64 -32.22
N TYR A 195 12.15 -6.67 -32.95
CA TYR A 195 13.02 -7.44 -33.82
C TYR A 195 13.59 -6.58 -34.95
N GLU A 196 12.72 -5.86 -35.67
CA GLU A 196 13.12 -4.98 -36.80
C GLU A 196 14.02 -3.82 -36.32
N LYS A 197 13.79 -3.30 -35.09
CA LYS A 197 14.66 -2.31 -34.47
C LYS A 197 16.10 -2.87 -34.30
N VAL A 198 16.25 -4.12 -33.83
CA VAL A 198 17.56 -4.78 -33.71
C VAL A 198 18.22 -4.96 -35.06
N ILE A 199 17.47 -5.35 -36.11
CA ILE A 199 17.96 -5.46 -37.49
C ILE A 199 18.43 -4.11 -38.01
N ALA A 200 17.65 -3.05 -37.78
CA ALA A 200 18.02 -1.69 -38.21
C ALA A 200 19.29 -1.19 -37.51
N ALA A 201 19.44 -1.50 -36.19
CA ALA A 201 20.64 -1.18 -35.45
C ALA A 201 21.89 -1.90 -36.01
N ARG A 202 21.78 -3.20 -36.34
CA ARG A 202 22.86 -3.98 -36.95
C ARG A 202 23.27 -3.42 -38.30
N LYS A 203 22.31 -3.13 -39.19
CA LYS A 203 22.57 -2.51 -40.51
C LYS A 203 23.25 -1.15 -40.38
N TRP A 204 22.88 -0.37 -39.36
CA TRP A 204 23.54 0.90 -39.09
C TRP A 204 24.99 0.70 -38.66
N ALA A 205 25.27 -0.26 -37.78
CA ALA A 205 26.62 -0.62 -37.33
C ALA A 205 27.48 -1.12 -38.47
N GLU A 206 26.98 -2.03 -39.34
CA GLU A 206 27.67 -2.57 -40.52
C GLU A 206 27.98 -1.48 -41.55
N ASN A 207 27.07 -0.52 -41.77
CA ASN A 207 27.31 0.62 -42.67
C ASN A 207 28.32 1.62 -42.08
N THR A 208 28.45 1.70 -40.79
CA THR A 208 29.44 2.55 -40.13
C THR A 208 30.84 1.90 -40.15
N GLU A 209 30.95 0.57 -40.04
CA GLU A 209 32.19 -0.18 -40.20
C GLU A 209 32.72 -0.15 -41.66
N ASN A 210 31.84 -0.18 -42.66
CA ASN A 210 32.25 -0.12 -44.08
C ASN A 210 32.76 1.25 -44.54
N ASN A 211 32.48 2.33 -43.81
CA ASN A 211 32.98 3.67 -44.09
C ASN A 211 34.29 4.04 -43.34
N THR A 212 34.82 3.15 -42.53
CA THR A 212 36.05 3.36 -41.77
C THR A 212 37.15 2.33 -42.10
N ASN A 213 37.35 2.02 -43.40
CA ASN A 213 38.52 1.25 -43.79
C ASN A 213 39.69 2.20 -44.03
N THR A 214 40.35 2.62 -42.95
CA THR A 214 41.79 2.87 -42.84
C THR A 214 42.15 3.08 -41.34
N GLN A 215 42.95 2.17 -40.90
CA GLN A 215 43.74 2.10 -39.66
C GLN A 215 43.20 1.15 -38.54
N THR A 216 43.75 -0.06 -38.63
CA THR A 216 43.83 -1.00 -37.52
C THR A 216 44.52 -0.36 -36.31
N THR A 217 43.80 -0.24 -35.22
CA THR A 217 44.39 -0.31 -33.88
C THR A 217 43.44 -1.07 -32.96
N ASN A 218 43.99 -2.00 -32.21
CA ASN A 218 43.39 -2.91 -31.24
C ASN A 218 42.31 -2.26 -30.38
N SER A 219 41.08 -2.77 -30.43
CA SER A 219 40.03 -2.42 -29.48
C SER A 219 40.23 -3.15 -28.15
N SER A 220 40.90 -2.48 -27.23
CA SER A 220 40.76 -2.73 -25.80
C SER A 220 39.36 -2.24 -25.34
N PRO A 221 38.80 -2.79 -24.25
CA PRO A 221 37.47 -2.40 -23.76
C PRO A 221 37.42 -0.90 -23.52
N ILE A 222 36.28 -0.29 -23.77
CA ILE A 222 35.98 1.14 -23.62
C ILE A 222 36.47 1.60 -22.23
N ALA A 223 37.67 2.16 -22.19
CA ALA A 223 38.14 2.91 -21.05
C ALA A 223 37.35 4.21 -21.05
N TYR A 224 36.57 4.43 -20.00
CA TYR A 224 35.99 5.74 -19.72
C TYR A 224 37.13 6.76 -19.75
N SER A 225 37.10 7.62 -20.77
CA SER A 225 38.05 8.70 -20.86
C SER A 225 37.77 9.67 -19.73
N LEU A 226 38.51 9.57 -18.64
CA LEU A 226 38.56 10.59 -17.60
C LEU A 226 38.96 11.90 -18.27
N SER A 227 38.02 12.83 -18.42
CA SER A 227 38.32 14.17 -18.88
C SER A 227 39.01 14.92 -17.75
N PRO A 228 40.35 15.16 -17.80
CA PRO A 228 41.05 15.71 -16.67
C PRO A 228 40.44 17.05 -16.24
N GLY A 229 40.01 17.14 -14.98
CA GLY A 229 39.44 18.37 -14.41
C GLY A 229 37.96 18.61 -14.73
N PHE A 230 37.22 17.61 -15.24
CA PHE A 230 35.76 17.62 -15.36
C PHE A 230 35.22 16.40 -14.62
N THR A 231 34.54 16.63 -13.48
CA THR A 231 34.08 15.53 -12.62
C THR A 231 32.75 15.84 -11.99
N ILE A 232 31.81 14.88 -12.04
CA ILE A 232 30.55 14.88 -11.31
C ILE A 232 30.62 13.86 -10.16
N TYR A 233 30.25 14.26 -8.93
CA TYR A 233 30.32 13.39 -7.76
C TYR A 233 29.29 13.81 -6.70
N GLY A 234 28.84 12.87 -5.88
CA GLY A 234 27.92 13.04 -4.77
C GLY A 234 28.37 12.16 -3.64
N ASP A 235 27.68 12.11 -2.51
CA ASP A 235 28.03 11.33 -1.32
C ASP A 235 28.04 9.82 -1.60
N THR A 236 29.16 9.32 -2.10
CA THR A 236 29.32 7.90 -2.48
C THR A 236 29.71 7.00 -1.31
N ASN A 237 30.31 7.57 -0.26
CA ASN A 237 30.69 6.88 0.97
C ASN A 237 29.59 6.92 2.05
N ARG A 238 28.53 7.73 1.83
CA ARG A 238 27.32 7.86 2.69
C ARG A 238 27.65 8.41 4.08
N ASP A 239 28.62 9.28 4.20
CA ASP A 239 28.92 9.97 5.46
C ASP A 239 28.09 11.23 5.68
N GLY A 240 27.30 11.64 4.69
CA GLY A 240 26.39 12.79 4.72
C GLY A 240 27.06 14.10 4.30
N GLU A 241 28.30 14.05 3.82
CA GLU A 241 29.05 15.21 3.26
C GLU A 241 29.46 14.88 1.82
N VAL A 242 29.68 15.90 0.98
CA VAL A 242 30.12 15.69 -0.41
C VAL A 242 31.47 16.36 -0.59
N ASP A 243 32.54 15.55 -0.61
CA ASP A 243 33.92 16.03 -0.66
C ASP A 243 34.79 15.29 -1.71
N GLU A 244 36.13 15.42 -1.62
CA GLU A 244 37.06 14.82 -2.55
C GLU A 244 37.08 13.29 -2.51
N ALA A 245 36.76 12.66 -1.39
CA ALA A 245 36.73 11.19 -1.23
C ALA A 245 35.64 10.57 -2.13
N ASP A 246 34.53 11.29 -2.37
CA ASP A 246 33.39 10.87 -3.17
C ASP A 246 33.64 10.84 -4.68
N LYS A 247 34.77 11.34 -5.13
CA LYS A 247 35.16 11.14 -6.54
C LYS A 247 35.45 9.69 -6.87
N SER A 248 35.65 8.87 -5.84
CA SER A 248 35.78 7.42 -5.96
C SER A 248 34.42 6.73 -5.85
N GLY A 249 34.21 5.67 -6.61
CA GLY A 249 33.01 4.83 -6.51
C GLY A 249 31.73 5.39 -7.21
N ARG A 250 31.80 6.57 -7.84
CA ARG A 250 30.65 7.21 -8.48
C ARG A 250 30.03 6.45 -9.66
N GLU A 251 30.80 5.54 -10.27
CA GLU A 251 30.33 4.69 -11.37
C GLU A 251 29.60 3.43 -10.90
N LYS A 252 29.51 3.21 -9.58
CA LYS A 252 28.91 2.03 -8.98
C LYS A 252 27.86 2.40 -7.98
N TRP A 253 26.81 1.61 -7.98
CA TRP A 253 25.78 1.68 -6.97
C TRP A 253 25.31 0.30 -6.54
N SER A 254 25.14 0.11 -5.26
CA SER A 254 24.50 -1.04 -4.64
C SER A 254 23.75 -0.61 -3.37
N LEU A 255 23.06 -1.53 -2.71
CA LEU A 255 22.46 -1.23 -1.40
C LEU A 255 23.48 -0.90 -0.31
N SER A 256 24.74 -1.31 -0.46
CA SER A 256 25.83 -1.09 0.51
C SER A 256 26.82 0.02 0.12
N GLU A 257 26.82 0.52 -1.12
CA GLU A 257 27.76 1.53 -1.60
C GLU A 257 27.18 2.43 -2.68
N GLY A 258 27.75 3.63 -2.85
CA GLY A 258 27.35 4.62 -3.85
C GLY A 258 26.29 5.60 -3.36
N ALA A 259 26.08 6.69 -4.08
CA ALA A 259 25.25 7.79 -3.67
C ALA A 259 23.76 7.42 -3.54
N LEU A 260 23.09 8.02 -2.56
CA LEU A 260 21.65 7.83 -2.29
C LEU A 260 20.87 9.13 -2.52
N MET A 261 19.62 9.00 -2.96
CA MET A 261 18.63 10.09 -3.02
C MET A 261 17.36 9.68 -2.31
N LEU A 262 16.69 10.65 -1.70
CA LEU A 262 15.40 10.47 -1.03
C LEU A 262 14.27 10.49 -2.07
N PHE A 263 13.23 9.66 -1.87
CA PHE A 263 11.92 9.97 -2.41
C PHE A 263 11.30 11.00 -1.48
N ASN A 264 11.37 12.29 -1.89
CA ASN A 264 10.97 13.44 -1.09
C ASN A 264 9.43 13.53 -1.02
N ASN A 265 8.82 12.68 -0.21
CA ASN A 265 7.38 12.49 -0.15
C ASN A 265 6.74 12.95 1.17
N ASP A 266 7.45 13.72 1.97
CA ASP A 266 6.91 14.45 3.11
C ASP A 266 6.46 15.87 2.71
N ASP A 267 6.21 16.73 3.67
CA ASP A 267 5.63 18.07 3.46
C ASP A 267 6.29 19.03 4.46
N ASP A 268 7.30 19.75 4.01
CA ASP A 268 8.12 20.62 4.83
C ASP A 268 7.52 22.03 4.98
N ASN A 269 6.63 22.42 4.07
CA ASN A 269 5.98 23.73 4.10
C ASN A 269 4.57 23.72 4.74
N GLY A 270 3.99 22.53 4.99
CA GLY A 270 2.70 22.36 5.65
C GLY A 270 1.47 22.59 4.77
N ASP A 271 1.61 22.50 3.46
CA ASP A 271 0.52 22.70 2.49
C ASP A 271 -0.25 21.41 2.14
N LEU A 272 0.15 20.26 2.69
CA LEU A 272 -0.39 18.92 2.45
C LEU A 272 -0.14 18.38 1.03
N ILE A 273 0.86 18.93 0.35
CA ILE A 273 1.37 18.44 -0.93
C ILE A 273 2.78 17.86 -0.69
N PRO A 274 3.08 16.64 -1.07
CA PRO A 274 4.45 16.12 -0.97
C PRO A 274 5.43 16.95 -1.81
N ASP A 275 6.60 17.30 -1.25
CA ASP A 275 7.55 18.26 -1.82
C ASP A 275 8.02 17.91 -3.24
N TRP A 276 8.19 16.63 -3.57
CA TRP A 276 8.54 16.22 -4.94
C TRP A 276 7.54 16.66 -6.03
N ARG A 277 6.29 17.02 -5.65
CA ARG A 277 5.22 17.38 -6.60
C ARG A 277 5.22 18.83 -7.01
N ASP A 278 5.53 19.75 -6.11
CA ASP A 278 5.48 21.17 -6.41
C ASP A 278 6.73 21.65 -7.16
N ARG A 279 7.84 20.91 -7.08
CA ARG A 279 9.13 21.24 -7.72
C ARG A 279 9.70 22.57 -7.25
N ASP A 280 9.41 22.94 -6.02
CA ASP A 280 9.87 24.18 -5.38
C ASP A 280 10.62 23.80 -4.09
N VAL A 281 11.93 23.98 -4.10
CA VAL A 281 12.76 23.71 -2.91
C VAL A 281 12.68 24.90 -2.01
N ASN A 282 11.88 24.79 -0.94
CA ASN A 282 11.56 25.90 -0.06
C ASN A 282 11.98 25.63 1.40
N GLY A 283 12.94 26.38 1.86
CA GLY A 283 13.42 26.30 3.24
C GLY A 283 14.65 25.41 3.41
N GLU A 284 15.04 25.28 4.66
CA GLU A 284 16.25 24.53 5.07
C GLU A 284 15.94 23.02 5.11
N SER A 285 14.77 22.64 5.67
CA SER A 285 14.35 21.24 5.78
C SER A 285 14.26 20.55 4.43
N ASP A 286 13.58 21.16 3.45
CA ASP A 286 13.46 20.64 2.09
C ASP A 286 14.83 20.59 1.37
N THR A 287 15.72 21.54 1.64
CA THR A 287 17.09 21.49 1.13
C THR A 287 17.90 20.31 1.70
N GLU A 288 17.67 19.94 2.96
CA GLU A 288 18.34 18.81 3.63
C GLU A 288 17.93 17.46 3.06
N ASP A 289 16.80 17.38 2.38
CA ASP A 289 16.27 16.17 1.76
C ASP A 289 16.79 15.93 0.34
N LEU A 290 17.50 16.90 -0.23
CA LEU A 290 18.15 16.77 -1.53
C LEU A 290 19.47 16.01 -1.43
N ALA A 291 19.68 15.04 -2.31
CA ALA A 291 21.00 14.45 -2.55
C ALA A 291 21.89 15.47 -3.28
N ILE A 292 22.93 15.93 -2.63
CA ILE A 292 23.84 16.92 -3.21
C ILE A 292 24.79 16.27 -4.19
N VAL A 293 24.92 16.87 -5.38
CA VAL A 293 25.84 16.44 -6.44
C VAL A 293 26.63 17.64 -6.92
N ASN A 294 27.95 17.52 -6.90
CA ASN A 294 28.87 18.56 -7.32
C ASN A 294 29.41 18.27 -8.74
N ILE A 295 29.51 19.32 -9.57
CA ILE A 295 30.27 19.28 -10.81
C ILE A 295 31.46 20.22 -10.65
N GLN A 296 32.66 19.66 -10.70
CA GLN A 296 33.92 20.41 -10.62
C GLN A 296 34.47 20.64 -12.02
N LEU A 297 34.84 21.88 -12.30
CA LEU A 297 35.32 22.33 -13.59
C LEU A 297 36.73 22.88 -13.47
N ALA A 298 37.69 22.34 -14.24
CA ALA A 298 38.97 23.00 -14.42
C ALA A 298 38.81 24.26 -15.27
N GLU A 299 39.78 25.16 -15.21
CA GLU A 299 39.79 26.41 -15.92
C GLU A 299 39.54 26.28 -17.45
N SER A 300 40.02 25.20 -18.04
CA SER A 300 39.79 24.88 -19.45
C SER A 300 38.35 24.66 -19.87
N TYR A 301 37.41 24.43 -18.91
CA TYR A 301 35.99 24.21 -19.14
C TYR A 301 35.10 25.41 -18.73
N ARG A 302 35.69 26.52 -18.23
CA ARG A 302 34.90 27.67 -17.75
C ARG A 302 34.01 28.32 -18.80
N ASP A 303 34.40 28.26 -20.08
CA ASP A 303 33.63 28.79 -21.21
C ASP A 303 32.74 27.72 -21.87
N ALA A 304 32.68 26.49 -21.36
CA ALA A 304 31.84 25.46 -21.88
C ALA A 304 30.39 25.59 -21.37
N GLN A 305 29.44 25.23 -22.21
CA GLN A 305 28.07 25.03 -21.78
C GLN A 305 27.96 23.65 -21.13
N ILE A 306 27.37 23.58 -19.96
CA ILE A 306 27.22 22.34 -19.19
C ILE A 306 25.76 21.88 -19.25
N TYR A 307 25.53 20.66 -19.66
CA TYR A 307 24.22 20.03 -19.77
C TYR A 307 24.14 18.83 -18.80
N ILE A 308 22.93 18.58 -18.31
CA ILE A 308 22.63 17.38 -17.51
C ILE A 308 21.71 16.49 -18.34
N SER A 309 22.06 15.22 -18.39
CA SER A 309 21.22 14.21 -19.03
C SER A 309 21.16 12.91 -18.23
N THR A 310 20.12 12.15 -18.41
CA THR A 310 19.97 10.79 -17.93
C THR A 310 19.31 9.94 -19.01
N ASP A 311 19.20 8.63 -18.78
CA ASP A 311 18.48 7.76 -19.70
C ASP A 311 17.03 8.21 -19.81
N THR A 312 16.48 8.21 -21.03
CA THR A 312 15.15 8.79 -21.31
C THR A 312 13.99 8.13 -20.59
N ASP A 313 14.13 6.86 -20.23
CA ASP A 313 13.15 6.07 -19.50
C ASP A 313 13.11 6.41 -18.00
N VAL A 314 14.13 7.09 -17.46
CA VAL A 314 14.21 7.45 -16.03
C VAL A 314 13.96 8.93 -15.74
N THR A 315 13.81 9.79 -16.73
CA THR A 315 13.55 11.23 -16.55
C THR A 315 12.27 11.53 -15.76
N SER A 316 11.29 10.63 -15.80
CA SER A 316 10.03 10.77 -15.05
C SER A 316 10.15 10.44 -13.56
N TYR A 317 11.26 9.85 -13.09
CA TYR A 317 11.41 9.33 -11.75
C TYR A 317 12.21 10.22 -10.80
N ILE A 318 12.82 11.29 -11.31
CA ILE A 318 13.62 12.22 -10.50
C ILE A 318 13.28 13.67 -10.82
N ASN A 319 13.58 14.55 -9.88
CA ASN A 319 13.76 15.98 -10.10
C ASN A 319 15.22 16.33 -9.85
N VAL A 320 15.74 17.30 -10.59
CA VAL A 320 17.08 17.87 -10.40
C VAL A 320 16.96 19.37 -10.33
N PHE A 321 17.69 19.99 -9.40
CA PHE A 321 17.72 21.42 -9.18
C PHE A 321 19.17 21.90 -9.21
N GLN A 322 19.41 23.10 -9.69
CA GLN A 322 20.70 23.77 -9.58
C GLN A 322 20.65 24.82 -8.47
N LYS A 323 21.63 24.83 -7.57
CA LYS A 323 21.80 25.88 -6.56
C LYS A 323 22.32 27.17 -7.19
N ILE A 324 21.54 28.23 -7.07
CA ILE A 324 21.89 29.59 -7.54
C ILE A 324 21.85 30.57 -6.37
N GLU A 325 22.16 31.86 -6.61
CA GLU A 325 22.17 32.84 -5.52
C GLU A 325 20.80 33.10 -4.87
N SER A 326 19.73 32.95 -5.66
CA SER A 326 18.36 33.16 -5.17
C SER A 326 17.70 31.90 -4.59
N GLY A 327 18.39 30.74 -4.52
CA GLY A 327 17.86 29.49 -4.04
C GLY A 327 18.11 28.32 -5.01
N TRP A 328 17.13 27.46 -5.19
CA TRP A 328 17.20 26.32 -6.09
C TRP A 328 16.34 26.55 -7.34
N GLN A 329 16.82 26.12 -8.49
CA GLN A 329 16.12 26.24 -9.76
C GLN A 329 16.01 24.86 -10.43
N PRO A 330 14.82 24.44 -10.89
CA PRO A 330 14.67 23.18 -11.63
C PRO A 330 15.56 23.12 -12.87
N VAL A 331 16.14 21.95 -13.14
CA VAL A 331 17.04 21.67 -14.25
C VAL A 331 16.36 20.76 -15.26
N ASP A 332 16.55 21.06 -16.55
CA ASP A 332 16.25 20.13 -17.64
C ASP A 332 17.28 19.00 -17.68
N ILE A 333 16.81 17.76 -17.54
CA ILE A 333 17.63 16.54 -17.56
C ILE A 333 17.54 15.76 -18.88
N SER A 334 16.98 16.37 -19.92
CA SER A 334 17.00 15.83 -21.28
C SER A 334 18.30 16.14 -22.03
N GLY A 335 19.12 17.05 -21.48
CA GLY A 335 20.35 17.52 -22.11
C GLY A 335 20.15 18.60 -23.16
N THR A 336 18.98 19.27 -23.16
CA THR A 336 18.67 20.32 -24.16
C THR A 336 18.90 21.74 -23.66
N GLU A 337 18.88 21.98 -22.33
CA GLU A 337 19.12 23.27 -21.72
C GLU A 337 20.43 23.27 -20.92
N ALA A 338 21.23 24.30 -21.12
CA ALA A 338 22.47 24.44 -20.39
C ALA A 338 22.26 24.97 -18.97
N LEU A 339 23.03 24.47 -18.01
CA LEU A 339 23.09 24.98 -16.66
C LEU A 339 23.57 26.43 -16.60
N ILE A 340 23.17 27.13 -15.55
CA ILE A 340 23.72 28.47 -15.26
C ILE A 340 25.20 28.33 -14.92
N PRO A 341 26.10 29.04 -15.63
CA PRO A 341 27.53 28.89 -15.42
C PRO A 341 27.99 29.31 -14.02
N ARG A 342 28.83 28.49 -13.38
CA ARG A 342 29.47 28.70 -12.08
C ARG A 342 30.84 28.04 -12.06
N GLU A 343 31.75 28.49 -11.20
CA GLU A 343 33.06 27.82 -10.99
C GLU A 343 32.88 26.40 -10.42
N LYS A 344 31.95 26.23 -9.49
CA LYS A 344 31.46 24.97 -8.96
C LYS A 344 29.95 24.94 -9.13
N ILE A 345 29.44 23.94 -9.83
CA ILE A 345 28.00 23.72 -9.99
C ILE A 345 27.54 22.74 -8.92
N ILE A 346 26.54 23.12 -8.15
CA ILE A 346 25.90 22.30 -7.12
C ILE A 346 24.52 21.95 -7.60
N LEU A 347 24.22 20.67 -7.66
CA LEU A 347 22.92 20.13 -7.97
C LEU A 347 22.30 19.49 -6.73
N GLY A 348 20.97 19.55 -6.61
CA GLY A 348 20.18 18.76 -5.69
C GLY A 348 19.35 17.76 -6.48
N VAL A 349 19.29 16.53 -6.04
CA VAL A 349 18.57 15.45 -6.71
C VAL A 349 17.60 14.80 -5.73
N GLU A 350 16.37 14.62 -6.14
CA GLU A 350 15.35 13.87 -5.40
C GLU A 350 14.64 12.86 -6.30
N ALA A 351 14.18 11.76 -5.74
CA ALA A 351 13.33 10.81 -6.43
C ALA A 351 11.85 11.20 -6.29
N LYS A 352 11.03 10.79 -7.25
CA LYS A 352 9.56 10.97 -7.26
C LYS A 352 8.80 9.70 -6.92
N GLN A 353 9.50 8.60 -6.71
CA GLN A 353 8.96 7.33 -6.23
C GLN A 353 10.08 6.41 -5.73
N PHE A 354 9.70 5.38 -4.97
CA PHE A 354 10.60 4.27 -4.63
C PHE A 354 10.86 3.34 -5.82
N ALA A 355 11.88 2.51 -5.70
CA ALA A 355 12.07 1.40 -6.61
C ALA A 355 10.83 0.50 -6.66
N ASP A 356 10.44 0.07 -7.85
CA ASP A 356 9.31 -0.83 -8.07
C ASP A 356 9.61 -1.83 -9.20
N ARG A 357 8.60 -2.56 -9.67
CA ARG A 357 8.75 -3.51 -10.79
C ARG A 357 9.11 -2.85 -12.12
N ASN A 358 8.83 -1.56 -12.28
CA ASN A 358 9.03 -0.82 -13.53
C ASN A 358 10.36 -0.05 -13.52
N TRP A 359 10.82 0.34 -12.34
CA TRP A 359 12.05 1.09 -12.15
C TRP A 359 12.90 0.51 -11.02
N LYS A 360 14.16 0.19 -11.33
CA LYS A 360 15.10 -0.43 -10.37
C LYS A 360 15.59 0.51 -9.26
N GLY A 361 15.14 1.78 -9.28
CA GLY A 361 15.50 2.77 -8.28
C GLY A 361 16.91 3.37 -8.45
N VAL A 362 17.52 3.26 -9.62
CA VAL A 362 18.85 3.81 -9.89
C VAL A 362 18.82 4.65 -11.12
N VAL A 363 19.50 5.79 -11.08
CA VAL A 363 19.70 6.69 -12.22
C VAL A 363 21.19 6.85 -12.50
N ASN A 364 21.54 7.02 -13.78
CA ASN A 364 22.86 7.43 -14.20
C ASN A 364 22.78 8.90 -14.65
N LEU A 365 23.22 9.80 -13.77
CA LEU A 365 23.21 11.24 -14.04
C LEU A 365 24.51 11.63 -14.72
N LYS A 366 24.42 12.14 -15.94
CA LYS A 366 25.55 12.49 -16.78
C LYS A 366 25.66 14.00 -16.93
N ALA A 367 26.84 14.54 -16.66
CA ALA A 367 27.24 15.91 -17.00
C ALA A 367 28.01 15.92 -18.31
N ILE A 368 27.70 16.87 -19.20
CA ILE A 368 28.29 17.03 -20.53
C ILE A 368 28.76 18.46 -20.67
N ALA A 369 30.01 18.66 -21.04
CA ALA A 369 30.57 19.97 -21.40
C ALA A 369 30.65 20.11 -22.91
N GLU A 370 30.05 21.17 -23.46
CA GLU A 370 30.09 21.48 -24.89
C GLU A 370 30.72 22.85 -25.16
N LYS A 371 31.48 22.94 -26.22
CA LYS A 371 32.05 24.20 -26.74
C LYS A 371 31.92 24.22 -28.26
N ASN A 372 31.32 25.30 -28.78
CA ASN A 372 31.07 25.47 -30.22
C ASN A 372 30.26 24.29 -30.83
N GLY A 373 29.25 23.77 -30.09
CA GLY A 373 28.40 22.69 -30.53
C GLY A 373 29.08 21.31 -30.59
N ARG A 374 30.23 21.15 -29.90
CA ARG A 374 30.93 19.86 -29.79
C ARG A 374 31.13 19.51 -28.32
N GLN A 375 30.84 18.27 -27.97
CA GLN A 375 31.16 17.73 -26.68
C GLN A 375 32.68 17.67 -26.51
N ILE A 376 33.19 18.30 -25.44
CA ILE A 376 34.60 18.36 -25.09
C ILE A 376 34.92 17.55 -23.83
N ALA A 377 33.95 17.27 -22.97
CA ALA A 377 34.08 16.40 -21.80
C ALA A 377 32.71 15.82 -21.42
N SER A 378 32.76 14.71 -20.72
CA SER A 378 31.60 14.18 -20.00
C SER A 378 32.05 13.29 -18.85
N ASP A 379 31.22 13.24 -17.81
CA ASP A 379 31.39 12.35 -16.66
C ASP A 379 30.01 11.99 -16.08
N SER A 380 29.90 10.94 -15.26
CA SER A 380 28.62 10.48 -14.75
C SER A 380 28.70 9.91 -13.34
N ILE A 381 27.57 9.95 -12.63
CA ILE A 381 27.41 9.32 -11.33
C ILE A 381 26.15 8.46 -11.31
N GLN A 382 26.24 7.30 -10.65
CA GLN A 382 25.08 6.48 -10.33
C GLN A 382 24.52 6.88 -8.95
N ILE A 383 23.22 7.13 -8.89
CA ILE A 383 22.52 7.50 -7.67
C ILE A 383 21.31 6.59 -7.52
N GLY A 384 21.12 6.01 -6.34
CA GLY A 384 19.96 5.14 -6.08
C GLY A 384 18.99 5.72 -5.08
N VAL A 385 17.70 5.44 -5.25
CA VAL A 385 16.70 5.82 -4.27
C VAL A 385 16.82 4.97 -3.02
N VAL A 386 16.70 5.59 -1.85
CA VAL A 386 16.65 4.89 -0.57
C VAL A 386 15.47 3.93 -0.51
N PRO A 387 15.64 2.70 0.02
CA PRO A 387 14.53 1.76 0.15
C PRO A 387 13.59 2.13 1.29
N TRP A 388 12.30 1.85 1.12
CA TRP A 388 11.34 1.87 2.20
C TRP A 388 11.42 0.58 3.03
N LEU A 389 11.41 0.72 4.36
CA LEU A 389 11.56 -0.36 5.32
C LEU A 389 10.36 -0.42 6.26
N MET A 390 9.78 -1.59 6.45
CA MET A 390 8.77 -1.83 7.48
C MET A 390 9.41 -1.88 8.87
N SER A 391 8.67 -1.37 9.86
CA SER A 391 9.10 -1.35 11.26
C SER A 391 8.56 -2.56 12.03
N PRO A 392 9.39 -3.42 12.62
CA PRO A 392 8.91 -4.58 13.36
C PRO A 392 8.23 -4.18 14.68
N ASN A 393 7.34 -5.05 15.19
CA ASN A 393 6.63 -4.85 16.46
C ASN A 393 7.57 -4.66 17.67
N THR A 394 8.84 -5.01 17.53
CA THR A 394 9.88 -4.83 18.57
C THR A 394 10.63 -3.50 18.51
N ALA A 395 10.44 -2.70 17.44
CA ALA A 395 11.09 -1.40 17.33
C ALA A 395 10.49 -0.36 18.29
N PRO A 396 11.28 0.62 18.80
CA PRO A 396 10.79 1.63 19.72
C PRO A 396 9.65 2.46 19.11
N VAL A 397 8.58 2.68 19.88
CA VAL A 397 7.39 3.44 19.46
C VAL A 397 7.56 4.91 19.78
N LYS A 398 7.32 5.76 18.79
CA LYS A 398 7.21 7.21 18.91
C LYS A 398 5.75 7.64 19.17
N GLU A 399 4.82 7.06 18.38
CA GLU A 399 3.39 7.39 18.46
C GLU A 399 2.56 6.09 18.36
N LEU A 400 1.51 6.00 19.18
CA LEU A 400 0.47 4.96 19.07
C LEU A 400 -0.80 5.63 18.55
N HIS A 401 -1.36 5.09 17.47
CA HIS A 401 -2.57 5.58 16.84
C HIS A 401 -3.75 4.68 17.17
N VAL A 402 -4.89 5.27 17.55
CA VAL A 402 -6.16 4.57 17.81
C VAL A 402 -7.33 5.47 17.46
N SER A 403 -8.43 4.90 16.95
CA SER A 403 -9.65 5.65 16.68
C SER A 403 -10.54 5.76 17.89
N ASP A 404 -11.09 6.96 18.15
CA ASP A 404 -12.12 7.19 19.15
C ASP A 404 -13.48 6.65 18.64
N ARG A 405 -14.05 5.71 19.40
CA ARG A 405 -15.37 5.11 19.15
C ARG A 405 -16.37 5.53 20.22
N GLY A 406 -16.12 6.66 20.89
CA GLY A 406 -16.92 7.17 21.99
C GLY A 406 -16.92 6.23 23.18
N LEU A 407 -18.07 6.04 23.81
CA LEU A 407 -18.20 5.17 24.99
C LEU A 407 -17.83 3.70 24.72
N ALA A 408 -17.84 3.26 23.45
CA ALA A 408 -17.62 1.85 23.12
C ALA A 408 -16.18 1.38 23.39
N ASN A 409 -15.18 2.26 23.27
CA ASN A 409 -13.77 1.94 23.51
C ASN A 409 -13.07 2.90 24.48
N GLN A 410 -13.83 3.64 25.30
CA GLN A 410 -13.25 4.64 26.20
C GLN A 410 -12.31 4.03 27.23
N GLU A 411 -12.65 2.87 27.82
CA GLU A 411 -11.80 2.16 28.77
C GLU A 411 -10.48 1.71 28.11
N PHE A 412 -10.55 1.24 26.88
CA PHE A 412 -9.37 0.89 26.09
C PHE A 412 -8.45 2.09 25.87
N ILE A 413 -9.00 3.23 25.47
CA ILE A 413 -8.26 4.48 25.26
C ILE A 413 -7.66 5.01 26.55
N ASN A 414 -8.41 4.97 27.67
CA ASN A 414 -7.92 5.41 28.98
C ASN A 414 -6.72 4.56 29.42
N LYS A 415 -6.79 3.24 29.20
CA LYS A 415 -5.68 2.35 29.50
C LYS A 415 -4.46 2.60 28.62
N ILE A 416 -4.65 2.92 27.33
CA ILE A 416 -3.58 3.36 26.44
C ILE A 416 -2.89 4.60 27.01
N ARG A 417 -3.64 5.63 27.41
CA ARG A 417 -3.05 6.87 27.98
C ARG A 417 -2.21 6.58 29.20
N GLU A 418 -2.72 5.76 30.14
CA GLU A 418 -1.98 5.33 31.35
C GLU A 418 -0.64 4.65 31.01
N ILE A 419 -0.64 3.78 29.98
CA ILE A 419 0.57 3.07 29.54
C ILE A 419 1.55 4.02 28.86
N ILE A 420 1.06 4.87 27.97
CA ILE A 420 1.87 5.82 27.19
C ILE A 420 2.64 6.79 28.13
N GLU A 421 2.02 7.25 29.21
CA GLU A 421 2.67 8.13 30.20
C GLU A 421 3.97 7.53 30.76
N LYS A 422 4.11 6.20 30.77
CA LYS A 422 5.28 5.48 31.32
C LYS A 422 6.35 5.18 30.26
N THR A 423 6.03 5.32 28.97
CA THR A 423 6.82 4.79 27.86
C THR A 423 7.59 5.85 27.06
N GLY A 424 7.31 7.13 27.29
CA GLY A 424 7.86 8.24 26.49
C GLY A 424 7.28 8.34 25.08
N ALA A 425 6.34 7.46 24.70
CA ALA A 425 5.61 7.57 23.44
C ALA A 425 4.45 8.57 23.57
N THR A 426 3.77 8.88 22.47
CA THR A 426 2.56 9.71 22.45
C THR A 426 1.36 8.94 21.92
N ALA A 427 0.16 9.21 22.47
CA ALA A 427 -1.09 8.65 21.95
C ALA A 427 -1.72 9.62 20.93
N LYS A 428 -1.97 9.15 19.72
CA LYS A 428 -2.69 9.86 18.66
C LYS A 428 -4.11 9.32 18.56
N ILE A 429 -5.04 10.02 19.18
CA ILE A 429 -6.46 9.63 19.18
C ILE A 429 -7.13 10.27 17.96
N ASN A 430 -7.52 9.44 16.98
CA ASN A 430 -8.22 9.91 15.79
C ASN A 430 -9.73 10.06 16.10
N PRO A 431 -10.31 11.27 16.04
CA PRO A 431 -11.73 11.48 16.29
C PRO A 431 -12.56 10.93 15.12
N GLY A 432 -13.08 9.75 15.24
CA GLY A 432 -13.82 9.05 14.18
C GLY A 432 -12.94 8.14 13.32
N GLY A 433 -13.30 7.96 12.06
CA GLY A 433 -12.57 7.08 11.13
C GLY A 433 -12.89 5.60 11.28
N THR A 434 -11.98 4.75 10.80
CA THR A 434 -12.13 3.29 10.88
C THR A 434 -11.91 2.75 12.28
N THR A 435 -12.59 1.66 12.61
CA THR A 435 -12.35 0.90 13.86
C THR A 435 -11.00 0.19 13.80
N TRP A 436 -10.58 -0.24 12.62
CA TRP A 436 -9.40 -1.05 12.36
C TRP A 436 -8.26 -0.16 11.86
N MET A 437 -7.48 0.37 12.79
CA MET A 437 -6.42 1.33 12.47
C MET A 437 -5.27 0.66 11.71
N GLN A 438 -4.96 -0.61 12.02
CA GLN A 438 -3.91 -1.39 11.35
C GLN A 438 -4.24 -1.65 9.88
N ASP A 439 -5.51 -1.91 9.56
CA ASP A 439 -5.94 -2.28 8.21
C ASP A 439 -5.72 -1.22 7.15
N THR A 440 -5.52 0.04 7.54
CA THR A 440 -5.56 1.19 6.63
C THR A 440 -4.21 1.63 6.11
N LYS A 441 -3.14 1.35 6.85
CA LYS A 441 -1.78 1.78 6.52
C LYS A 441 -0.72 0.95 7.22
N GLU A 442 0.46 0.87 6.61
CA GLU A 442 1.68 0.41 7.25
C GLU A 442 2.64 1.59 7.40
N ILE A 443 3.12 1.86 8.62
CA ILE A 443 4.05 2.96 8.87
C ILE A 443 5.46 2.40 8.99
N GLY A 444 6.23 2.58 7.93
CA GLY A 444 7.64 2.26 7.87
C GLY A 444 8.52 3.50 7.98
N TYR A 445 9.75 3.38 7.46
CA TYR A 445 10.71 4.48 7.44
C TYR A 445 11.70 4.33 6.29
N VAL A 446 12.40 5.41 5.99
CA VAL A 446 13.59 5.43 5.14
C VAL A 446 14.78 5.95 5.92
N GLN A 447 16.00 5.58 5.47
CA GLN A 447 17.26 6.08 6.03
C GLN A 447 18.11 6.68 4.92
N PHE A 448 18.66 7.84 5.15
CA PHE A 448 19.53 8.52 4.18
C PHE A 448 20.63 9.34 4.88
N PRO A 449 21.80 9.50 4.24
CA PRO A 449 22.86 10.33 4.77
C PRO A 449 22.56 11.79 4.49
N SER A 450 22.75 12.67 5.48
CA SER A 450 22.61 14.10 5.35
C SER A 450 23.37 14.79 6.47
N GLU A 451 24.12 15.83 6.18
CA GLU A 451 24.85 16.69 7.13
C GLU A 451 25.72 15.92 8.15
N GLY A 452 26.52 14.96 7.65
CA GLY A 452 27.45 14.15 8.48
C GLY A 452 26.77 13.16 9.43
N LYS A 453 25.50 12.80 9.19
CA LYS A 453 24.72 11.87 10.01
C LYS A 453 23.75 11.04 9.19
N THR A 454 23.26 9.95 9.74
CA THR A 454 22.13 9.21 9.19
C THR A 454 20.82 9.82 9.68
N ARG A 455 19.97 10.28 8.76
CA ARG A 455 18.60 10.72 9.04
C ARG A 455 17.62 9.58 8.84
N ASN A 456 16.50 9.66 9.57
CA ASN A 456 15.36 8.73 9.41
C ASN A 456 14.10 9.57 9.19
N MET A 457 13.33 9.22 8.16
CA MET A 457 12.01 9.79 7.91
C MET A 457 10.96 8.67 7.99
N ASN A 458 9.89 8.86 8.76
CA ASN A 458 8.77 7.92 8.75
C ASN A 458 7.95 8.08 7.49
N VAL A 459 7.47 6.97 6.93
CA VAL A 459 6.69 7.00 5.69
C VAL A 459 5.54 6.01 5.79
N ALA A 460 4.30 6.52 5.65
CA ALA A 460 3.10 5.71 5.65
C ALA A 460 2.78 5.19 4.24
N LEU A 461 2.75 3.88 4.08
CA LEU A 461 2.18 3.20 2.93
C LEU A 461 0.69 2.98 3.17
N LYS A 462 -0.15 3.64 2.40
CA LYS A 462 -1.61 3.50 2.50
C LYS A 462 -2.07 2.15 1.93
N ALA A 463 -3.02 1.51 2.61
CA ALA A 463 -3.67 0.30 2.10
C ALA A 463 -4.50 0.61 0.85
N ASN A 464 -4.26 -0.16 -0.20
CA ASN A 464 -4.89 0.07 -1.50
C ASN A 464 -6.18 -0.78 -1.63
N ARG A 465 -7.23 -0.40 -0.87
CA ARG A 465 -8.51 -1.12 -0.77
C ARG A 465 -9.65 -0.35 -1.46
N PRO A 466 -10.55 -1.03 -2.20
CA PRO A 466 -11.70 -0.38 -2.82
C PRO A 466 -12.63 0.26 -1.79
N GLY A 467 -12.94 1.54 -1.98
CA GLY A 467 -13.87 2.30 -1.11
C GLY A 467 -13.28 2.71 0.24
N GLU A 468 -12.02 2.42 0.50
CA GLU A 468 -11.29 2.94 1.64
C GLU A 468 -10.91 4.40 1.39
N ASN A 469 -11.45 5.31 2.18
CA ASN A 469 -11.08 6.71 2.16
C ASN A 469 -10.36 7.03 3.48
N ASP A 470 -9.13 6.52 3.63
CA ASP A 470 -8.31 6.79 4.79
C ASP A 470 -7.72 8.20 4.72
N GLN A 471 -8.52 9.19 5.11
CA GLN A 471 -8.06 10.57 5.25
C GLN A 471 -7.02 10.72 6.36
N TYR A 472 -7.05 9.81 7.34
CA TYR A 472 -6.15 9.89 8.49
C TYR A 472 -4.68 9.62 8.11
N SER A 473 -4.40 8.62 7.26
CA SER A 473 -3.02 8.35 6.83
C SER A 473 -2.41 9.55 6.12
N ARG A 474 -3.19 10.24 5.26
CA ARG A 474 -2.73 11.44 4.59
C ARG A 474 -2.56 12.64 5.55
N SER A 475 -3.36 12.72 6.61
CA SER A 475 -3.23 13.79 7.61
C SER A 475 -1.98 13.67 8.48
N LEU A 476 -1.22 12.58 8.37
CA LEU A 476 0.08 12.40 9.01
C LEU A 476 1.22 13.07 8.22
N LEU A 477 0.97 13.46 6.96
CA LEU A 477 1.91 14.15 6.10
C LEU A 477 2.36 15.45 6.75
N LYS A 478 3.67 15.63 6.92
CA LYS A 478 4.34 16.76 7.54
C LYS A 478 5.85 16.60 7.40
N GLU A 479 6.61 17.57 7.82
CA GLU A 479 8.07 17.51 7.94
C GLU A 479 8.53 16.19 8.59
N ASN A 480 9.43 15.48 7.94
CA ASN A 480 9.98 14.15 8.30
C ASN A 480 8.91 13.04 8.47
N PHE A 481 7.76 13.17 7.79
CA PHE A 481 6.73 12.16 7.74
C PHE A 481 6.06 12.12 6.37
N GLY A 482 6.47 11.20 5.53
CA GLY A 482 5.97 11.03 4.18
C GLY A 482 4.74 10.11 4.08
N TRP A 483 4.12 10.13 2.90
CA TRP A 483 2.97 9.31 2.57
C TRP A 483 3.01 8.89 1.09
N PHE A 484 2.64 7.65 0.80
CA PHE A 484 2.55 7.14 -0.57
C PHE A 484 1.56 6.00 -0.74
N GLU A 485 1.24 5.68 -1.98
CA GLU A 485 0.41 4.55 -2.41
C GLU A 485 1.16 3.71 -3.45
N VAL A 486 0.91 2.40 -3.44
CA VAL A 486 1.48 1.47 -4.42
C VAL A 486 0.38 0.74 -5.17
N GLY A 487 0.44 0.74 -6.49
CA GLY A 487 -0.50 0.03 -7.35
C GLY A 487 -1.92 0.62 -7.35
N LYS A 488 -2.89 -0.20 -7.70
CA LYS A 488 -4.30 0.17 -7.76
C LYS A 488 -5.17 -0.76 -6.92
N PRO A 489 -6.29 -0.26 -6.34
CA PRO A 489 -7.23 -1.10 -5.63
C PRO A 489 -7.74 -2.24 -6.53
N ARG A 490 -7.69 -3.46 -6.01
CA ARG A 490 -8.24 -4.63 -6.71
C ARG A 490 -9.75 -4.73 -6.51
N GLN A 491 -10.48 -5.16 -7.53
CA GLN A 491 -11.87 -5.58 -7.40
C GLN A 491 -11.91 -7.02 -6.92
N LEU A 492 -11.86 -7.19 -5.61
CA LEU A 492 -11.98 -8.50 -4.97
C LEU A 492 -13.45 -8.81 -4.64
N ASP A 493 -13.79 -10.10 -4.72
CA ASP A 493 -15.00 -10.62 -4.10
C ASP A 493 -15.09 -10.15 -2.63
N PRO A 494 -16.28 -9.81 -2.11
CA PRO A 494 -16.43 -9.38 -0.73
C PRO A 494 -15.78 -10.30 0.31
N LEU A 495 -15.73 -11.61 0.04
CA LEU A 495 -15.07 -12.59 0.90
C LEU A 495 -13.54 -12.53 0.86
N ASN A 496 -12.96 -11.82 -0.08
CA ASN A 496 -11.51 -11.72 -0.29
C ASN A 496 -10.94 -10.31 -0.02
N ARG A 497 -11.78 -9.34 0.39
CA ARG A 497 -11.35 -7.94 0.65
C ARG A 497 -10.35 -7.81 1.80
N TRP A 498 -10.27 -8.81 2.66
CA TRP A 498 -9.30 -8.91 3.73
C TRP A 498 -7.85 -8.88 3.23
N ALA A 499 -7.60 -9.43 2.03
CA ALA A 499 -6.25 -9.70 1.55
C ALA A 499 -5.36 -8.45 1.43
N ASP A 500 -5.95 -7.28 1.20
CA ASP A 500 -5.25 -6.00 1.03
C ASP A 500 -5.33 -5.09 2.27
N ALA A 501 -5.76 -5.62 3.40
CA ALA A 501 -5.70 -4.97 4.70
C ALA A 501 -4.34 -5.24 5.38
N TYR A 502 -3.77 -4.28 6.09
CA TYR A 502 -2.41 -4.41 6.60
C TYR A 502 -2.28 -5.11 7.96
N GLY A 503 -3.37 -5.58 8.60
CA GLY A 503 -3.30 -6.69 9.55
C GLY A 503 -2.81 -7.99 8.91
N ASN A 504 -2.85 -8.06 7.56
CA ASN A 504 -2.33 -9.17 6.76
C ASN A 504 -0.88 -8.98 6.25
N LEU A 505 -0.15 -7.98 6.70
CA LEU A 505 1.22 -7.67 6.28
C LEU A 505 2.07 -7.32 7.49
N GLU A 506 3.14 -8.07 7.72
CA GLU A 506 3.99 -7.94 8.90
C GLU A 506 5.47 -8.11 8.58
N VAL A 507 6.34 -7.70 9.50
CA VAL A 507 7.79 -7.89 9.40
C VAL A 507 8.37 -8.48 10.68
N THR A 508 9.32 -9.40 10.54
CA THR A 508 10.07 -9.93 11.69
C THR A 508 11.04 -8.88 12.25
N PRO A 509 11.44 -8.97 13.52
CA PRO A 509 12.63 -8.29 13.99
C PRO A 509 13.89 -8.73 13.19
N PRO A 510 15.06 -8.10 13.39
CA PRO A 510 16.31 -8.58 12.85
C PRO A 510 16.54 -10.06 13.18
N LEU A 511 16.87 -10.84 12.15
CA LEU A 511 17.11 -12.27 12.23
C LEU A 511 18.45 -12.60 11.53
N PRO A 512 19.07 -13.76 11.82
CA PRO A 512 20.24 -14.22 11.09
C PRO A 512 19.98 -14.24 9.58
N GLY A 513 20.81 -13.55 8.80
CA GLY A 513 20.63 -13.38 7.35
C GLY A 513 19.63 -12.28 6.93
N TYR A 514 18.89 -11.70 7.86
CA TYR A 514 17.94 -10.62 7.61
C TYR A 514 18.09 -9.50 8.66
N PRO A 515 19.14 -8.67 8.57
CA PRO A 515 19.48 -7.69 9.60
C PRO A 515 18.44 -6.58 9.77
N MET A 516 17.58 -6.39 8.79
CA MET A 516 16.47 -5.44 8.82
C MET A 516 15.09 -6.12 9.00
N GLY A 517 15.07 -7.42 9.32
CA GLY A 517 13.87 -8.24 9.37
C GLY A 517 13.47 -8.78 7.99
N ARG A 518 12.44 -9.63 7.97
CA ARG A 518 11.88 -10.24 6.77
C ARG A 518 10.37 -10.11 6.76
N VAL A 519 9.81 -9.63 5.67
CA VAL A 519 8.36 -9.44 5.51
C VAL A 519 7.65 -10.79 5.38
N TYR A 520 6.47 -10.90 5.99
CA TYR A 520 5.56 -12.03 5.84
C TYR A 520 4.10 -11.56 5.75
N TYR A 521 3.25 -12.38 5.10
CA TYR A 521 1.86 -12.03 4.87
C TYR A 521 0.96 -13.27 4.74
N GLY A 522 -0.33 -13.11 4.98
CA GLY A 522 -1.31 -14.20 4.88
C GLY A 522 -1.78 -14.43 3.44
N LYS A 523 -1.95 -15.70 3.10
CA LYS A 523 -2.46 -16.18 1.80
C LYS A 523 -3.50 -17.28 2.01
N ALA A 524 -4.64 -17.18 1.34
CA ALA A 524 -5.69 -18.20 1.36
C ALA A 524 -5.93 -18.75 -0.04
N GLY A 525 -5.39 -19.92 -0.34
CA GLY A 525 -5.35 -20.47 -1.70
C GLY A 525 -4.56 -19.56 -2.64
N GLU A 526 -5.20 -19.13 -3.72
CA GLU A 526 -4.57 -18.20 -4.68
C GLU A 526 -4.69 -16.71 -4.27
N VAL A 527 -5.47 -16.39 -3.24
CA VAL A 527 -5.67 -15.02 -2.79
C VAL A 527 -4.70 -14.68 -1.66
N GLY A 528 -3.83 -13.72 -1.90
CA GLY A 528 -2.91 -13.15 -0.92
C GLY A 528 -2.88 -11.63 -1.04
N MET A 529 -1.91 -10.98 -0.41
CA MET A 529 -1.65 -9.55 -0.53
C MET A 529 -1.58 -9.10 -2.00
N ASN A 530 -1.98 -7.86 -2.27
CA ASN A 530 -1.93 -7.26 -3.61
C ASN A 530 -0.56 -7.51 -4.26
N PRO A 531 -0.51 -8.11 -5.46
CA PRO A 531 0.77 -8.35 -6.15
C PRO A 531 1.61 -7.09 -6.35
N ASP A 532 0.98 -5.92 -6.56
CA ASP A 532 1.73 -4.65 -6.67
C ASP A 532 2.48 -4.33 -5.37
N ILE A 533 1.90 -4.60 -4.20
CA ILE A 533 2.55 -4.43 -2.89
C ILE A 533 3.70 -5.43 -2.72
N ILE A 534 3.47 -6.70 -3.07
CA ILE A 534 4.51 -7.74 -2.96
C ILE A 534 5.68 -7.45 -3.90
N ASP A 535 5.40 -7.02 -5.12
CA ASP A 535 6.45 -6.65 -6.09
C ASP A 535 7.21 -5.39 -5.64
N PHE A 536 6.51 -4.41 -5.05
CA PHE A 536 7.13 -3.25 -4.43
C PHE A 536 8.09 -3.66 -3.30
N ILE A 537 7.66 -4.51 -2.35
CA ILE A 537 8.50 -4.99 -1.25
C ILE A 537 9.74 -5.74 -1.79
N LYS A 538 9.56 -6.58 -2.80
CA LYS A 538 10.69 -7.27 -3.47
C LYS A 538 11.67 -6.29 -4.11
N ALA A 539 11.17 -5.20 -4.70
CA ALA A 539 12.00 -4.20 -5.35
C ALA A 539 12.89 -3.42 -4.36
N GLN A 540 12.49 -3.32 -3.07
CA GLN A 540 13.33 -2.73 -2.02
C GLN A 540 14.58 -3.59 -1.68
N LYS A 541 14.56 -4.90 -1.96
CA LYS A 541 15.70 -5.86 -1.87
C LYS A 541 16.31 -6.05 -0.48
N ILE A 542 15.70 -5.57 0.59
CA ILE A 542 16.26 -5.65 1.95
C ILE A 542 15.48 -6.63 2.83
N GLN A 543 14.17 -6.46 2.93
CA GLN A 543 13.29 -7.26 3.81
C GLN A 543 12.60 -8.40 3.06
N GLY A 544 13.12 -8.83 1.95
CA GLY A 544 12.60 -9.89 1.09
C GLY A 544 13.53 -11.10 0.95
N PRO A 545 13.08 -12.14 0.22
CA PRO A 545 11.74 -12.28 -0.35
C PRO A 545 10.67 -12.46 0.73
N PRO A 546 9.47 -11.85 0.57
CA PRO A 546 8.36 -12.02 1.52
C PRO A 546 7.92 -13.48 1.65
N VAL A 547 7.53 -13.88 2.87
CA VAL A 547 7.06 -15.23 3.19
C VAL A 547 5.55 -15.26 3.24
N ASP A 548 4.90 -16.11 2.43
CA ASP A 548 3.45 -16.34 2.50
C ASP A 548 3.09 -17.37 3.59
N ILE A 549 1.99 -17.15 4.29
CA ILE A 549 1.47 -18.00 5.37
C ILE A 549 0.03 -18.39 5.07
N ASP A 550 -0.29 -19.68 5.20
CA ASP A 550 -1.67 -20.16 4.99
C ASP A 550 -2.62 -19.66 6.09
N THR A 551 -3.44 -18.68 5.73
CA THR A 551 -4.51 -18.11 6.56
C THR A 551 -5.90 -18.57 6.14
N SER A 552 -6.02 -19.56 5.26
CA SER A 552 -7.29 -20.03 4.66
C SER A 552 -8.31 -20.54 5.69
N TRP A 553 -7.84 -20.94 6.86
CA TRP A 553 -8.64 -21.50 7.95
C TRP A 553 -9.21 -20.46 8.91
N LEU A 554 -8.74 -19.19 8.82
CA LEU A 554 -9.25 -18.05 9.59
C LEU A 554 -10.46 -17.41 8.91
N MET A 555 -11.31 -16.77 9.69
CA MET A 555 -12.46 -16.00 9.21
C MET A 555 -12.02 -14.69 8.57
N ILE A 556 -11.18 -13.93 9.24
CA ILE A 556 -10.62 -12.65 8.77
C ILE A 556 -9.42 -12.88 7.87
N ARG A 557 -8.67 -13.97 8.09
CA ARG A 557 -7.54 -14.43 7.26
C ARG A 557 -6.32 -13.52 7.30
N HIS A 558 -6.13 -12.76 8.38
CA HIS A 558 -4.96 -11.93 8.59
C HIS A 558 -3.85 -12.72 9.29
N VAL A 559 -2.60 -12.38 9.00
CA VAL A 559 -1.44 -13.06 9.56
C VAL A 559 -1.17 -12.65 11.01
N ASP A 560 -1.54 -11.43 11.41
CA ASP A 560 -1.43 -10.92 12.78
C ASP A 560 -2.33 -11.68 13.80
N GLU A 561 -3.34 -12.40 13.30
CA GLU A 561 -4.13 -13.34 14.11
C GLU A 561 -3.34 -14.60 14.53
N ILE A 562 -2.25 -14.92 13.82
CA ILE A 562 -1.50 -16.17 14.00
C ILE A 562 -0.18 -15.95 14.71
N ILE A 563 0.58 -14.91 14.34
CA ILE A 563 1.97 -14.70 14.73
C ILE A 563 2.19 -13.26 15.16
N SER A 564 3.01 -13.08 16.19
CA SER A 564 3.60 -11.80 16.58
C SER A 564 5.02 -12.01 17.10
N PHE A 565 5.86 -10.99 17.07
CA PHE A 565 7.21 -11.02 17.62
C PHE A 565 7.37 -10.06 18.79
N ILE A 566 8.10 -10.51 19.81
CA ILE A 566 8.39 -9.71 21.01
C ILE A 566 9.89 -9.78 21.35
N PRO A 567 10.45 -8.78 22.06
CA PRO A 567 11.83 -8.84 22.54
C PRO A 567 11.98 -9.85 23.69
N SER A 568 13.18 -10.44 23.81
CA SER A 568 13.56 -11.29 24.93
C SER A 568 14.63 -10.63 25.81
N LYS A 569 14.82 -11.19 27.00
CA LYS A 569 15.91 -10.85 27.90
C LYS A 569 17.29 -11.28 27.38
N PHE A 570 17.31 -12.17 26.39
CA PHE A 570 18.55 -12.80 25.89
C PHE A 570 19.01 -12.25 24.53
N GLY A 571 18.39 -11.16 24.05
CA GLY A 571 18.75 -10.48 22.81
C GLY A 571 18.19 -11.11 21.52
N LYS A 572 17.79 -12.39 21.55
CA LYS A 572 17.10 -13.01 20.40
C LYS A 572 15.60 -12.76 20.50
N PRO A 573 14.91 -12.38 19.42
CA PRO A 573 13.45 -12.18 19.48
C PRO A 573 12.71 -13.50 19.73
N LEU A 574 11.56 -13.39 20.39
CA LEU A 574 10.63 -14.50 20.59
C LEU A 574 9.46 -14.37 19.63
N MET A 575 9.08 -15.47 19.00
CA MET A 575 7.89 -15.57 18.14
C MET A 575 6.73 -16.12 18.99
N LEU A 576 5.69 -15.33 19.15
CA LEU A 576 4.41 -15.79 19.67
C LEU A 576 3.61 -16.42 18.53
N ILE A 577 3.08 -17.61 18.75
CA ILE A 577 2.18 -18.27 17.80
C ILE A 577 0.97 -18.83 18.53
N VAL A 578 -0.21 -18.71 17.95
CA VAL A 578 -1.43 -19.28 18.52
C VAL A 578 -1.35 -20.81 18.61
N SER A 579 -1.82 -21.38 19.73
CA SER A 579 -1.86 -22.83 19.93
C SER A 579 -3.25 -23.27 20.44
N PRO A 580 -4.12 -23.76 19.53
CA PRO A 580 -5.41 -24.33 19.91
C PRO A 580 -5.30 -25.55 20.83
N GLU A 581 -4.27 -26.38 20.67
CA GLU A 581 -4.02 -27.52 21.58
C GLU A 581 -3.71 -27.02 22.99
N ALA A 582 -2.88 -25.97 23.13
CA ALA A 582 -2.61 -25.37 24.44
C ALA A 582 -3.87 -24.76 25.06
N GLY A 583 -4.79 -24.21 24.25
CA GLY A 583 -6.10 -23.76 24.70
C GLY A 583 -6.97 -24.89 25.23
N VAL A 584 -7.07 -26.00 24.51
CA VAL A 584 -7.79 -27.21 24.97
C VAL A 584 -7.18 -27.75 26.25
N LYS A 585 -5.85 -27.91 26.32
CA LYS A 585 -5.14 -28.38 27.53
C LYS A 585 -5.39 -27.48 28.75
N LEU A 586 -5.45 -26.17 28.57
CA LEU A 586 -5.76 -25.22 29.63
C LEU A 586 -7.17 -25.43 30.19
N LEU A 587 -8.17 -25.67 29.32
CA LEU A 587 -9.52 -26.00 29.76
C LEU A 587 -9.58 -27.35 30.51
N GLU A 588 -8.84 -28.36 30.06
CA GLU A 588 -8.73 -29.67 30.69
C GLU A 588 -8.07 -29.54 32.08
N GLU A 589 -6.96 -28.80 32.22
CA GLU A 589 -6.30 -28.49 33.48
C GLU A 589 -7.27 -27.87 34.49
N LEU A 590 -8.05 -26.86 34.08
CA LEU A 590 -9.05 -26.20 34.90
C LEU A 590 -10.16 -27.16 35.36
N ASN A 591 -10.65 -28.01 34.45
CA ASN A 591 -11.70 -28.99 34.77
C ASN A 591 -11.19 -30.07 35.74
N GLN A 592 -9.97 -30.57 35.56
CA GLN A 592 -9.32 -31.55 36.44
C GLN A 592 -9.08 -30.98 37.87
N GLN A 593 -8.76 -29.69 37.96
CA GLN A 593 -8.61 -28.97 39.24
C GLN A 593 -9.95 -28.64 39.93
N GLY A 594 -11.08 -29.06 39.36
CA GLY A 594 -12.41 -28.85 39.94
C GLY A 594 -13.10 -27.55 39.47
N TYR A 595 -12.49 -26.76 38.62
CA TYR A 595 -13.03 -25.46 38.15
C TYR A 595 -13.92 -25.56 36.89
N GLY A 596 -14.51 -26.71 36.64
CA GLY A 596 -15.35 -26.93 35.45
C GLY A 596 -16.57 -26.01 35.33
N GLN A 597 -17.05 -25.41 36.44
CA GLN A 597 -18.16 -24.45 36.46
C GLN A 597 -17.68 -22.98 36.34
N ALA A 598 -16.38 -22.73 36.36
CA ALA A 598 -15.86 -21.37 36.21
C ALA A 598 -16.20 -20.79 34.83
N ALA A 599 -16.59 -19.53 34.84
CA ALA A 599 -16.90 -18.80 33.57
C ALA A 599 -15.63 -18.41 32.82
N ILE A 600 -15.63 -18.57 31.51
CA ILE A 600 -14.61 -18.14 30.54
C ILE A 600 -15.25 -17.27 29.49
N ASN A 601 -14.44 -16.53 28.72
CA ASN A 601 -14.88 -15.48 27.79
C ASN A 601 -15.78 -14.45 28.49
N ARG A 602 -15.40 -14.09 29.71
CA ARG A 602 -16.20 -13.25 30.60
C ARG A 602 -16.44 -11.87 29.97
N GLY A 603 -17.71 -11.49 29.89
CA GLY A 603 -18.14 -10.21 29.33
C GLY A 603 -18.30 -10.20 27.81
N LEU A 604 -18.12 -11.33 27.14
CA LEU A 604 -18.35 -11.50 25.71
C LEU A 604 -19.63 -12.30 25.44
N SER A 605 -20.19 -12.15 24.24
CA SER A 605 -21.33 -12.94 23.74
C SER A 605 -21.04 -14.46 23.71
N THR A 606 -19.77 -14.85 23.68
CA THR A 606 -19.29 -16.23 23.73
C THR A 606 -19.07 -16.76 25.14
N GLN A 607 -19.44 -16.00 26.21
CA GLN A 607 -19.26 -16.40 27.59
C GLN A 607 -19.92 -17.78 27.87
N THR A 608 -19.15 -18.66 28.49
CA THR A 608 -19.59 -20.01 28.81
C THR A 608 -18.83 -20.54 30.05
N THR A 609 -18.99 -21.80 30.39
CA THR A 609 -18.17 -22.45 31.44
C THR A 609 -17.12 -23.38 30.87
N VAL A 610 -16.03 -23.62 31.59
CA VAL A 610 -14.97 -24.57 31.20
C VAL A 610 -15.57 -25.93 30.82
N ARG A 611 -16.48 -26.47 31.65
CA ARG A 611 -17.12 -27.76 31.40
C ARG A 611 -18.01 -27.75 30.15
N ALA A 612 -18.74 -26.67 29.92
CA ALA A 612 -19.60 -26.56 28.72
C ALA A 612 -18.77 -26.48 27.45
N ALA A 613 -17.65 -25.74 27.46
CA ALA A 613 -16.70 -25.71 26.35
C ALA A 613 -16.12 -27.09 26.06
N LEU A 614 -15.64 -27.81 27.06
CA LEU A 614 -15.10 -29.18 26.91
C LEU A 614 -16.16 -30.21 26.44
N LYS A 615 -17.43 -30.03 26.81
CA LYS A 615 -18.54 -30.85 26.33
C LYS A 615 -18.99 -30.55 24.91
N ASN A 616 -18.40 -29.56 24.24
CA ASN A 616 -18.65 -29.28 22.82
C ASN A 616 -17.64 -30.02 21.94
N PRO A 617 -17.94 -31.25 21.45
CA PRO A 617 -16.98 -32.06 20.73
C PRO A 617 -16.56 -31.41 19.40
N LYS A 618 -17.46 -30.65 18.75
CA LYS A 618 -17.13 -29.94 17.52
C LYS A 618 -16.07 -28.85 17.76
N LEU A 619 -16.20 -28.09 18.83
CA LEU A 619 -15.22 -27.06 19.20
C LEU A 619 -13.86 -27.69 19.50
N ILE A 620 -13.82 -28.73 20.33
CA ILE A 620 -12.56 -29.38 20.74
C ILE A 620 -11.88 -30.05 19.53
N GLN A 621 -12.61 -30.88 18.76
CA GLN A 621 -12.05 -31.57 17.60
C GLN A 621 -11.56 -30.59 16.53
N HIS A 622 -12.28 -29.48 16.32
CA HIS A 622 -11.85 -28.45 15.38
C HIS A 622 -10.52 -27.82 15.81
N ASN A 623 -10.36 -27.44 17.06
CA ASN A 623 -9.13 -26.83 17.56
C ASN A 623 -7.93 -27.80 17.54
N LEU A 624 -8.14 -29.09 17.87
CA LEU A 624 -7.09 -30.10 17.75
C LEU A 624 -6.72 -30.38 16.26
N TYR A 625 -7.71 -30.33 15.35
CA TYR A 625 -7.46 -30.39 13.93
C TYR A 625 -6.60 -29.20 13.45
N LEU A 626 -6.95 -27.95 13.82
CA LEU A 626 -6.18 -26.77 13.46
C LEU A 626 -4.73 -26.86 13.92
N GLN A 627 -4.51 -27.31 15.17
CA GLN A 627 -3.13 -27.49 15.67
C GLN A 627 -2.35 -28.48 14.81
N ARG A 628 -2.91 -29.65 14.57
CA ARG A 628 -2.22 -30.73 13.87
C ARG A 628 -1.98 -30.43 12.39
N GLU A 629 -3.03 -29.95 11.70
CA GLU A 629 -3.00 -29.87 10.23
C GLU A 629 -2.57 -28.49 9.71
N LYS A 630 -2.69 -27.44 10.53
CA LYS A 630 -2.38 -26.07 10.11
C LYS A 630 -1.17 -25.50 10.84
N LEU A 631 -1.15 -25.58 12.17
CA LEU A 631 -0.13 -24.86 12.97
C LEU A 631 1.17 -25.63 13.12
N ASN A 632 1.14 -26.94 13.35
CA ASN A 632 2.39 -27.72 13.45
C ASN A 632 3.21 -27.67 12.16
N PRO A 633 2.64 -27.85 10.94
CA PRO A 633 3.38 -27.65 9.71
C PRO A 633 3.87 -26.22 9.51
N LEU A 634 3.08 -25.23 9.93
CA LEU A 634 3.48 -23.82 9.87
C LEU A 634 4.66 -23.52 10.78
N ILE A 635 4.68 -24.03 12.02
CA ILE A 635 5.80 -23.87 12.96
C ILE A 635 7.09 -24.38 12.32
N GLU A 636 7.07 -25.59 11.72
CA GLU A 636 8.27 -26.13 11.06
C GLU A 636 8.71 -25.31 9.83
N LYS A 637 7.75 -24.80 9.04
CA LYS A 637 8.05 -23.86 7.95
C LYS A 637 8.73 -22.60 8.48
N LEU A 638 8.18 -21.98 9.53
CA LEU A 638 8.68 -20.70 10.05
C LEU A 638 10.06 -20.86 10.75
N LYS A 639 10.31 -22.01 11.39
CA LYS A 639 11.64 -22.33 11.92
C LYS A 639 12.69 -22.30 10.82
N GLN A 640 12.38 -22.86 9.66
CA GLN A 640 13.28 -22.88 8.50
C GLN A 640 13.39 -21.50 7.85
N GLU A 641 12.26 -20.85 7.56
CA GLU A 641 12.24 -19.56 6.87
C GLU A 641 12.87 -18.41 7.67
N PHE A 642 12.73 -18.44 8.99
CA PHE A 642 13.22 -17.40 9.89
C PHE A 642 14.46 -17.82 10.70
N ASN A 643 14.97 -19.02 10.48
CA ASN A 643 16.09 -19.59 11.21
C ASN A 643 15.90 -19.50 12.74
N LEU A 644 14.73 -19.93 13.24
CA LEU A 644 14.36 -19.91 14.65
C LEU A 644 14.67 -21.25 15.34
N SER A 645 15.21 -21.20 16.54
CA SER A 645 15.31 -22.35 17.44
C SER A 645 14.02 -22.56 18.24
N ASP A 646 13.83 -23.76 18.81
CA ASP A 646 12.61 -24.10 19.57
C ASP A 646 12.38 -23.19 20.79
N ASP A 647 13.45 -22.74 21.42
CA ASP A 647 13.41 -21.82 22.57
C ASP A 647 12.96 -20.40 22.21
N GLN A 648 12.93 -20.06 20.94
CA GLN A 648 12.41 -18.77 20.44
C GLN A 648 10.91 -18.81 20.12
N ILE A 649 10.24 -19.97 20.22
CA ILE A 649 8.84 -20.14 19.82
C ILE A 649 7.95 -20.35 21.05
N ILE A 650 7.04 -19.43 21.28
CA ILE A 650 6.08 -19.48 22.38
C ILE A 650 4.69 -19.79 21.83
N GLN A 651 4.19 -20.99 22.13
CA GLN A 651 2.84 -21.40 21.78
C GLN A 651 1.84 -20.83 22.80
N VAL A 652 1.05 -19.85 22.39
CA VAL A 652 0.08 -19.13 23.22
C VAL A 652 -1.27 -19.81 23.16
N PRO A 653 -1.90 -20.18 24.30
CA PRO A 653 -3.24 -20.76 24.32
C PRO A 653 -4.25 -19.90 23.56
N ALA A 654 -4.93 -20.48 22.60
CA ALA A 654 -5.95 -19.85 21.78
C ALA A 654 -7.08 -20.84 21.48
N MET A 655 -8.26 -20.35 21.16
CA MET A 655 -9.39 -21.17 20.73
C MET A 655 -10.09 -20.50 19.56
N PHE A 656 -10.40 -21.27 18.52
CA PHE A 656 -11.08 -20.79 17.33
C PHE A 656 -12.46 -21.44 17.18
N GLY A 657 -13.45 -20.61 16.84
CA GLY A 657 -14.77 -21.10 16.49
C GLY A 657 -14.76 -21.83 15.15
N TYR A 658 -15.81 -22.60 14.86
CA TYR A 658 -15.89 -23.47 13.69
C TYR A 658 -15.77 -22.71 12.35
N SER A 659 -16.13 -21.42 12.32
CA SER A 659 -15.94 -20.57 11.14
C SER A 659 -14.57 -19.84 11.11
N GLY A 660 -13.63 -20.18 11.99
CA GLY A 660 -12.27 -19.64 11.99
C GLY A 660 -12.09 -18.28 12.67
N TYR A 661 -13.10 -17.77 13.41
CA TYR A 661 -12.92 -16.58 14.23
C TYR A 661 -12.29 -16.93 15.60
N SER A 662 -11.56 -16.01 16.21
CA SER A 662 -11.06 -16.15 17.57
C SER A 662 -12.24 -16.27 18.54
N TRP A 663 -12.52 -17.50 18.98
CA TRP A 663 -13.60 -17.80 19.93
C TRP A 663 -13.24 -17.35 21.37
N TRP A 664 -11.98 -17.29 21.63
CA TRP A 664 -11.33 -16.82 22.85
C TRP A 664 -10.46 -15.60 22.49
N PRO A 665 -10.43 -14.51 23.27
CA PRO A 665 -9.63 -13.32 22.96
C PRO A 665 -8.19 -13.65 22.59
N ASN A 666 -7.74 -13.18 21.42
CA ASN A 666 -6.46 -13.55 20.85
C ASN A 666 -5.30 -12.76 21.48
N MET A 667 -4.52 -13.45 22.33
CA MET A 667 -3.37 -12.84 23.03
C MET A 667 -2.11 -12.72 22.14
N VAL A 668 -2.10 -13.28 20.94
CA VAL A 668 -0.99 -13.13 19.98
C VAL A 668 -1.12 -11.83 19.19
N ASN A 669 -2.35 -11.40 18.88
CA ASN A 669 -2.65 -10.13 18.20
C ASN A 669 -2.40 -8.96 19.18
N SER A 670 -1.13 -8.62 19.39
CA SER A 670 -0.64 -7.77 20.47
C SER A 670 0.39 -6.74 20.00
N VAL A 671 0.55 -5.66 20.77
CA VAL A 671 1.42 -4.53 20.42
C VAL A 671 2.46 -4.29 21.51
N VAL A 672 3.72 -4.19 21.11
CA VAL A 672 4.84 -3.80 21.98
C VAL A 672 5.04 -2.29 21.94
N ILE A 673 5.11 -1.64 23.09
CA ILE A 673 5.37 -0.20 23.24
C ILE A 673 6.44 0.01 24.31
N ASN A 674 7.69 0.21 23.91
CA ASN A 674 8.78 0.66 24.79
C ASN A 674 8.87 -0.07 26.15
N GLY A 675 8.85 -1.40 26.12
CA GLY A 675 8.90 -2.23 27.33
C GLY A 675 7.54 -2.69 27.86
N GLU A 676 6.44 -2.24 27.29
CA GLU A 676 5.08 -2.64 27.64
C GLU A 676 4.47 -3.52 26.53
N LEU A 677 3.78 -4.60 26.87
CA LEU A 677 3.00 -5.43 25.96
C LEU A 677 1.51 -5.17 26.19
N LEU A 678 0.84 -4.64 25.18
CA LEU A 678 -0.61 -4.50 25.16
C LEU A 678 -1.19 -5.77 24.55
N VAL A 679 -2.01 -6.48 25.31
CA VAL A 679 -2.56 -7.78 24.91
C VAL A 679 -4.03 -7.89 25.31
N SER A 680 -4.82 -8.60 24.50
CA SER A 680 -6.23 -8.86 24.76
C SER A 680 -6.46 -9.45 26.15
N ASN A 681 -7.49 -8.97 26.84
CA ASN A 681 -7.92 -9.60 28.10
C ASN A 681 -8.67 -10.91 27.78
N PRO A 682 -8.11 -12.09 28.13
CA PRO A 682 -8.72 -13.37 27.78
C PRO A 682 -10.06 -13.65 28.47
N GLY A 683 -10.44 -12.87 29.49
CA GLY A 683 -11.67 -13.13 30.23
C GLY A 683 -11.74 -14.57 30.76
N GLY A 684 -10.62 -15.10 31.26
CA GLY A 684 -10.47 -16.49 31.68
C GLY A 684 -11.15 -16.80 33.00
N ALA A 685 -11.05 -18.05 33.48
CA ALA A 685 -11.61 -18.49 34.75
C ALA A 685 -11.02 -17.76 35.93
N LEU A 686 -11.85 -17.20 36.80
CA LEU A 686 -11.38 -16.60 38.06
C LEU A 686 -11.16 -17.69 39.12
N ILE A 687 -9.90 -17.84 39.57
CA ILE A 687 -9.48 -18.74 40.62
C ILE A 687 -8.91 -17.89 41.72
N ASN A 688 -9.52 -17.93 42.92
CA ASN A 688 -9.14 -17.08 44.05
C ASN A 688 -9.02 -15.59 43.67
N GLY A 689 -9.93 -15.11 42.84
CA GLY A 689 -9.98 -13.71 42.37
C GLY A 689 -8.98 -13.35 41.28
N ARG A 690 -8.17 -14.28 40.80
CA ARG A 690 -7.20 -14.08 39.72
C ARG A 690 -7.63 -14.80 38.43
N ASP A 691 -7.41 -14.18 37.28
CA ASP A 691 -7.68 -14.81 35.97
C ASP A 691 -6.58 -15.84 35.68
N TYR A 692 -6.98 -17.10 35.59
CA TYR A 692 -6.05 -18.22 35.38
C TYR A 692 -5.34 -18.15 34.02
N THR A 693 -6.03 -17.70 33.02
CA THR A 693 -5.45 -17.56 31.65
C THR A 693 -4.42 -16.44 31.61
N GLN A 694 -4.69 -15.31 32.29
CA GLN A 694 -3.69 -14.23 32.41
C GLN A 694 -2.45 -14.72 33.15
N GLU A 695 -2.61 -15.48 34.26
CA GLU A 695 -1.47 -16.03 34.99
C GLU A 695 -0.67 -17.05 34.17
N LYS A 696 -1.34 -17.87 33.36
CA LYS A 696 -0.67 -18.79 32.42
C LYS A 696 0.12 -18.00 31.37
N PHE A 697 -0.47 -16.97 30.78
CA PHE A 697 0.20 -16.10 29.79
C PHE A 697 1.42 -15.41 30.41
N ARG A 698 1.32 -14.85 31.61
CA ARG A 698 2.47 -14.24 32.31
C ARG A 698 3.64 -15.22 32.49
N ARG A 699 3.35 -16.49 32.77
CA ARG A 699 4.39 -17.53 32.89
C ARG A 699 5.04 -17.83 31.55
N LEU A 700 4.28 -17.88 30.46
CA LEU A 700 4.81 -18.07 29.10
C LEU A 700 5.73 -16.90 28.70
N MET A 701 5.44 -15.69 29.16
CA MET A 701 6.22 -14.48 28.88
C MET A 701 7.41 -14.29 29.83
N ALA A 702 7.80 -15.28 30.64
CA ALA A 702 8.87 -15.16 31.62
C ALA A 702 10.22 -14.74 31.02
N ASP A 703 10.49 -15.16 29.78
CA ASP A 703 11.73 -14.84 29.04
C ASP A 703 11.64 -13.55 28.24
N SER A 704 10.47 -12.91 28.18
CA SER A 704 10.34 -11.58 27.60
C SER A 704 10.85 -10.51 28.56
N SER A 705 11.26 -9.36 28.02
CA SER A 705 11.64 -8.19 28.83
C SER A 705 10.46 -7.23 29.07
N LEU A 706 9.21 -7.68 28.85
CA LEU A 706 8.02 -6.83 28.79
C LEU A 706 7.16 -6.87 30.03
N ASN A 707 6.58 -5.72 30.40
CA ASN A 707 5.47 -5.62 31.32
C ASN A 707 4.16 -5.92 30.58
N ILE A 708 3.32 -6.81 31.11
CA ILE A 708 2.12 -7.29 30.42
C ILE A 708 0.89 -6.51 30.87
N ASN A 709 0.22 -5.85 29.94
CA ASN A 709 -1.00 -5.08 30.15
C ASN A 709 -2.17 -5.74 29.41
N PHE A 710 -3.10 -6.34 30.19
CA PHE A 710 -4.34 -6.87 29.61
C PHE A 710 -5.33 -5.72 29.37
N MET A 711 -5.73 -5.57 28.11
CA MET A 711 -6.58 -4.49 27.62
C MET A 711 -8.05 -4.89 27.67
N ASP A 712 -8.93 -3.99 28.06
CA ASP A 712 -10.37 -4.19 27.86
C ASP A 712 -10.72 -3.90 26.39
N ASP A 713 -10.54 -4.91 25.57
CA ASP A 713 -10.78 -4.86 24.13
C ASP A 713 -12.08 -5.57 23.70
N ARG A 714 -13.03 -5.78 24.64
CA ARG A 714 -14.32 -6.46 24.38
C ARG A 714 -15.08 -5.87 23.20
N TYR A 715 -15.06 -4.56 23.04
CA TYR A 715 -15.66 -3.90 21.87
C TYR A 715 -15.12 -4.45 20.54
N TYR A 716 -13.81 -4.58 20.45
CA TYR A 716 -13.13 -5.09 19.26
C TYR A 716 -13.34 -6.60 19.10
N GLN A 717 -13.32 -7.36 20.18
CA GLN A 717 -13.56 -8.81 20.18
C GLN A 717 -14.96 -9.16 19.65
N GLU A 718 -16.00 -8.41 20.03
CA GLU A 718 -17.36 -8.60 19.49
C GLU A 718 -17.44 -8.29 17.99
N LEU A 719 -16.54 -7.44 17.48
CA LEU A 719 -16.39 -7.11 16.06
C LEU A 719 -15.38 -8.01 15.34
N ARG A 720 -14.82 -9.02 16.00
CA ARG A 720 -13.89 -10.02 15.47
C ARG A 720 -12.45 -9.53 15.23
N GLY A 721 -12.00 -8.51 15.91
CA GLY A 721 -10.61 -8.07 15.95
C GLY A 721 -10.09 -7.98 17.38
N SER A 722 -8.85 -7.56 17.56
CA SER A 722 -8.14 -7.49 18.85
C SER A 722 -7.33 -6.21 18.98
N VAL A 723 -6.33 -6.20 19.85
CA VAL A 723 -5.54 -5.01 20.21
C VAL A 723 -4.72 -4.50 19.02
N HIS A 724 -4.08 -5.38 18.25
CA HIS A 724 -3.24 -4.98 17.09
C HIS A 724 -4.11 -4.37 16.00
N ASP A 725 -5.23 -5.01 15.63
CA ASP A 725 -6.16 -4.50 14.62
C ASP A 725 -6.69 -3.09 14.95
N ALA A 726 -6.90 -2.82 16.26
CA ALA A 726 -7.46 -1.56 16.77
C ALA A 726 -6.46 -0.40 16.74
N THR A 727 -5.17 -0.68 16.64
CA THR A 727 -4.07 0.28 16.78
C THR A 727 -3.17 0.30 15.56
N ASN A 728 -2.32 1.31 15.45
CA ASN A 728 -1.17 1.36 14.57
C ASN A 728 -0.04 2.13 15.26
N THR A 729 1.18 2.01 14.81
CA THR A 729 2.31 2.64 15.49
C THR A 729 3.25 3.35 14.52
N THR A 730 3.67 4.57 14.88
CA THR A 730 4.86 5.18 14.33
C THR A 730 6.05 4.77 15.17
N ARG A 731 7.03 4.11 14.57
CA ARG A 731 8.22 3.60 15.25
C ARG A 731 9.48 4.32 14.80
N LEU A 732 10.47 4.35 15.67
CA LEU A 732 11.79 4.87 15.32
C LEU A 732 12.49 3.91 14.37
N GLY A 733 13.16 4.43 13.36
CA GLY A 733 14.07 3.66 12.54
C GLY A 733 15.25 3.12 13.35
N LYS A 734 15.96 2.12 12.81
CA LYS A 734 17.14 1.56 13.43
C LYS A 734 18.26 2.62 13.51
N ASN A 735 19.06 2.65 14.58
CA ASN A 735 20.15 3.60 14.72
C ASN A 735 21.25 3.36 13.69
N ASN A 736 21.62 2.09 13.47
CA ASN A 736 22.60 1.75 12.44
C ASN A 736 21.92 1.77 11.07
N PRO A 737 22.51 2.43 10.07
CA PRO A 737 21.91 2.51 8.75
C PRO A 737 21.89 1.12 8.07
N PHE A 738 20.93 0.94 7.15
CA PHE A 738 20.76 -0.36 6.48
C PHE A 738 22.00 -0.77 5.69
N TRP A 739 22.71 0.18 5.12
CA TRP A 739 23.93 -0.11 4.31
C TRP A 739 25.10 -0.66 5.11
N GLU A 740 25.28 -0.24 6.36
CA GLU A 740 26.26 -0.82 7.29
C GLU A 740 25.79 -2.23 7.72
N SER A 741 24.52 -2.36 8.09
CA SER A 741 23.96 -3.66 8.52
C SER A 741 24.05 -4.75 7.43
N LEU A 742 24.02 -4.37 6.14
CA LEU A 742 24.18 -5.28 5.02
C LEU A 742 25.67 -5.64 4.80
N SER A 743 26.60 -4.71 5.02
CA SER A 743 28.04 -4.91 4.88
C SER A 743 28.58 -5.90 5.91
N ASP A 744 28.12 -5.80 7.15
CA ASP A 744 28.49 -6.69 8.25
C ASP A 744 28.09 -8.14 7.98
N ASN A 745 26.88 -8.35 7.43
CA ASN A 745 26.42 -9.69 7.05
C ASN A 745 27.25 -10.36 5.95
N ILE A 746 27.74 -9.59 4.98
CA ILE A 746 28.59 -10.12 3.90
C ILE A 746 29.95 -10.56 4.47
N SER A 747 30.49 -9.86 5.45
CA SER A 747 31.72 -10.22 6.13
C SER A 747 31.58 -11.46 7.03
N GLU A 748 30.49 -11.62 7.76
CA GLU A 748 30.19 -12.82 8.55
C GLU A 748 29.95 -14.06 7.67
N PHE A 749 29.25 -13.93 6.55
CA PHE A 749 29.05 -15.04 5.60
C PHE A 749 30.36 -15.47 4.94
N LYS A 750 31.27 -14.52 4.65
CA LYS A 750 32.62 -14.85 4.14
C LYS A 750 33.49 -15.51 5.19
N ALA A 751 33.41 -15.07 6.45
CA ALA A 751 34.16 -15.69 7.55
C ALA A 751 33.67 -17.13 7.82
N GLN A 752 32.36 -17.36 7.87
CA GLN A 752 31.79 -18.71 8.05
C GLN A 752 32.06 -19.65 6.87
N SER A 753 32.15 -19.13 5.63
CA SER A 753 32.48 -19.92 4.45
C SER A 753 33.97 -20.27 4.38
N LEU A 754 34.84 -19.45 4.95
CA LEU A 754 36.27 -19.73 5.08
C LEU A 754 36.54 -20.79 6.17
N ASP A 755 35.86 -20.72 7.31
CA ASP A 755 35.95 -21.74 8.37
C ASP A 755 35.43 -23.12 7.92
N MET A 756 34.44 -23.15 7.04
CA MET A 756 33.92 -24.42 6.46
C MET A 756 34.81 -24.97 5.36
N ALA A 757 35.65 -24.14 4.73
CA ALA A 757 36.61 -24.58 3.72
C ALA A 757 37.90 -25.18 4.36
N ASP A 758 38.28 -24.71 5.55
CA ASP A 758 39.40 -25.25 6.31
C ASP A 758 39.07 -26.53 7.13
N MET A 759 37.77 -26.89 7.20
CA MET A 759 37.31 -28.15 7.83
C MET A 759 37.10 -29.30 6.81
N ARG A 760 37.45 -29.12 5.55
CA ARG A 760 37.45 -30.16 4.51
C ARG A 760 38.86 -30.40 4.03
#